data_fdb32512e0ce0efab52ea9b0f79ae4f9
#
_entry.id   fdb32512e0ce0efab52ea9b0f79ae4f9
#
_cell.length_a   1.000
_cell.length_b   1.000
_cell.length_c   1.000
_cell.angle_alpha   90.00
_cell.angle_beta   90.00
_cell.angle_gamma   90.00
#
_symmetry.space_group_name_H-M   'P 1'
#
loop_
_entity.id
_entity.type
_entity.pdbx_description
1 polymer ?
#
loop_
_entity_poly.entity_id
_entity_poly.type
_entity_poly.pdbx_seq_one_letter_code
_entity_poly.pdbx_strand_id
1 'polypeptide(L)'
;MDIKEKIEDLRAELHRHNYNYYVLNAPEISDKEFDDKMRELQDLEQAHPEYKDENSPTMRVGSDLNKNFTQVAHKYPMLSLANTYSEAEVTDFYERVRKALNEDFEICCEMKYDGTSISLTYENGKLIRAVTRGDGEKGDDVTDNVKTIRSIPLVLHGDNYPATFEIRGEILMPWEVFEELNREKEAREEPLFANPRNAASGTLKLQNSSIVASRKLDAYLYYLLGDNLPCDGHYENLQEAAKWGFKISDLTRKCQTLDEVFEFINYWDAERKNLPVATDGIVLKVNSLRQQKNLGFTAKSPRWAIAYKFQAERALTRLNKVTYQVGRTGAVTPVANLDPVQLSGTVVKRASLHNADIIEGLDLHIGDMVYVEKGGEIIPKITGVDKDARSFMLGEKVKFITTCPECGSKLVRYEGEAAHYCPNETACPPQIKGKIEHFISRKAMNIDGLGPETVDMFYRLGLIENTADLYKLTTDDIKGLERMGEKSAENIITGIAQSKTVPFERVIFALGIRFVGETVAKKIAKSFENIDELQQADLEKLVGIDEIGEKIAQSILLYFANESNRELVSRLKDAGLQLYRTEEDLSGYTDKLAGQSIVISGVFTHHSRDEYKELIEKNGGKNVGSISAKTSFILAGDNMGPAKLEKAKKLGITILGEDEFLKLIS
;
A
#
# COMPACT_ATOMS: atom_id res chain seq x y z
N MET A 1 19.35 -25.82 -41.01
CA MET A 1 18.58 -25.25 -39.91
C MET A 1 17.84 -24.06 -40.47
N ASP A 2 16.55 -24.00 -40.30
CA ASP A 2 15.78 -22.83 -40.72
C ASP A 2 16.19 -21.64 -39.87
N ILE A 3 16.17 -20.42 -40.44
CA ILE A 3 16.57 -19.20 -39.71
C ILE A 3 15.71 -18.99 -38.51
N LYS A 4 14.41 -19.26 -38.61
CA LYS A 4 13.48 -19.21 -37.50
C LYS A 4 13.87 -20.17 -36.38
N GLU A 5 14.15 -21.41 -36.70
CA GLU A 5 14.58 -22.42 -35.75
C GLU A 5 15.89 -22.01 -35.04
N LYS A 6 16.84 -21.44 -35.79
CA LYS A 6 18.10 -20.92 -35.21
C LYS A 6 17.87 -19.77 -34.21
N ILE A 7 16.93 -18.83 -34.50
CA ILE A 7 16.57 -17.73 -33.59
C ILE A 7 15.93 -18.28 -32.33
N GLU A 8 15.00 -19.23 -32.45
CA GLU A 8 14.30 -19.84 -31.31
C GLU A 8 15.28 -20.63 -30.41
N ASP A 9 16.20 -21.40 -30.99
CA ASP A 9 17.22 -22.12 -30.25
C ASP A 9 18.18 -21.20 -29.49
N LEU A 10 18.65 -20.11 -30.12
CA LEU A 10 19.51 -19.12 -29.47
C LEU A 10 18.78 -18.40 -28.34
N ARG A 11 17.50 -18.08 -28.50
CA ARG A 11 16.67 -17.50 -27.41
C ARG A 11 16.57 -18.43 -26.21
N ALA A 12 16.24 -19.71 -26.48
CA ALA A 12 16.11 -20.71 -25.43
C ALA A 12 17.45 -20.92 -24.68
N GLU A 13 18.54 -20.98 -25.41
CA GLU A 13 19.89 -21.15 -24.86
C GLU A 13 20.28 -19.95 -23.98
N LEU A 14 20.08 -18.71 -24.46
CA LEU A 14 20.41 -17.51 -23.73
C LEU A 14 19.52 -17.30 -22.48
N HIS A 15 18.24 -17.68 -22.55
CA HIS A 15 17.36 -17.69 -21.36
C HIS A 15 17.88 -18.67 -20.31
N ARG A 16 18.31 -19.89 -20.71
CA ARG A 16 18.89 -20.89 -19.79
C ARG A 16 20.17 -20.38 -19.15
N HIS A 17 21.10 -19.81 -19.91
CA HIS A 17 22.37 -19.28 -19.38
C HIS A 17 22.15 -18.10 -18.46
N ASN A 18 21.18 -17.22 -18.76
CA ASN A 18 20.79 -16.13 -17.89
C ASN A 18 20.24 -16.63 -16.55
N TYR A 19 19.40 -17.66 -16.58
CA TYR A 19 18.88 -18.30 -15.38
C TYR A 19 19.99 -18.94 -14.53
N ASN A 20 20.87 -19.72 -15.16
CA ASN A 20 21.98 -20.36 -14.48
C ASN A 20 22.91 -19.35 -13.79
N TYR A 21 23.18 -18.22 -14.45
CA TYR A 21 24.05 -17.18 -13.92
C TYR A 21 23.38 -16.37 -12.78
N TYR A 22 22.19 -15.78 -13.03
CA TYR A 22 21.58 -14.79 -12.12
C TYR A 22 20.67 -15.39 -11.03
N VAL A 23 20.18 -16.59 -11.23
CA VAL A 23 19.27 -17.24 -10.27
C VAL A 23 19.96 -18.39 -9.54
N LEU A 24 20.66 -19.26 -10.25
CA LEU A 24 21.34 -20.42 -9.67
C LEU A 24 22.78 -20.14 -9.22
N ASN A 25 23.39 -19.01 -9.58
CA ASN A 25 24.81 -18.71 -9.39
C ASN A 25 25.75 -19.84 -9.89
N ALA A 26 25.37 -20.51 -10.97
CA ALA A 26 26.06 -21.65 -11.57
C ALA A 26 26.26 -21.46 -13.07
N PRO A 27 27.13 -20.53 -13.53
CA PRO A 27 27.36 -20.27 -14.94
C PRO A 27 27.97 -21.47 -15.65
N GLU A 28 27.44 -21.83 -16.81
CA GLU A 28 27.92 -22.92 -17.67
C GLU A 28 28.86 -22.45 -18.78
N ILE A 29 28.80 -21.16 -19.12
CA ILE A 29 29.62 -20.50 -20.14
C ILE A 29 30.27 -19.25 -19.60
N SER A 30 31.33 -18.78 -20.28
CA SER A 30 32.00 -17.53 -19.96
C SER A 30 31.14 -16.32 -20.39
N ASP A 31 31.36 -15.15 -19.76
CA ASP A 31 30.70 -13.90 -20.13
C ASP A 31 30.92 -13.56 -21.61
N LYS A 32 32.11 -13.83 -22.12
CA LYS A 32 32.43 -13.62 -23.55
C LYS A 32 31.59 -14.49 -24.47
N GLU A 33 31.43 -15.77 -24.16
CA GLU A 33 30.61 -16.68 -24.95
C GLU A 33 29.13 -16.28 -24.90
N PHE A 34 28.65 -15.79 -23.75
CA PHE A 34 27.31 -15.26 -23.61
C PHE A 34 27.11 -14.02 -24.50
N ASP A 35 28.05 -13.07 -24.44
CA ASP A 35 28.01 -11.84 -25.25
C ASP A 35 28.08 -12.12 -26.76
N ASP A 36 28.89 -13.06 -27.17
CA ASP A 36 29.02 -13.47 -28.61
C ASP A 36 27.69 -14.07 -29.11
N LYS A 37 27.04 -14.95 -28.33
CA LYS A 37 25.71 -15.49 -28.64
C LYS A 37 24.60 -14.42 -28.63
N MET A 38 24.65 -13.49 -27.70
CA MET A 38 23.70 -12.36 -27.63
C MET A 38 23.81 -11.48 -28.87
N ARG A 39 25.03 -11.21 -29.33
CA ARG A 39 25.26 -10.42 -30.55
C ARG A 39 24.76 -11.18 -31.80
N GLU A 40 25.02 -12.47 -31.90
CA GLU A 40 24.51 -13.30 -32.98
C GLU A 40 22.97 -13.25 -33.04
N LEU A 41 22.31 -13.37 -31.91
CA LEU A 41 20.85 -13.25 -31.84
C LEU A 41 20.36 -11.87 -32.26
N GLN A 42 21.01 -10.79 -31.81
CA GLN A 42 20.67 -9.41 -32.20
C GLN A 42 20.77 -9.20 -33.70
N ASP A 43 21.84 -9.67 -34.31
CA ASP A 43 22.07 -9.56 -35.77
C ASP A 43 21.00 -10.32 -36.56
N LEU A 44 20.61 -11.52 -36.10
CA LEU A 44 19.55 -12.32 -36.71
C LEU A 44 18.17 -11.67 -36.56
N GLU A 45 17.82 -11.16 -35.38
CA GLU A 45 16.53 -10.48 -35.16
C GLU A 45 16.44 -9.17 -35.94
N GLN A 46 17.56 -8.45 -36.10
CA GLN A 46 17.59 -7.25 -36.92
C GLN A 46 17.44 -7.56 -38.43
N ALA A 47 18.01 -8.66 -38.88
CA ALA A 47 17.90 -9.10 -40.27
C ALA A 47 16.51 -9.67 -40.59
N HIS A 48 15.79 -10.19 -39.58
CA HIS A 48 14.52 -10.87 -39.70
C HIS A 48 13.46 -10.30 -38.73
N PRO A 49 12.97 -9.04 -38.94
CA PRO A 49 12.01 -8.39 -38.07
C PRO A 49 10.69 -9.13 -37.93
N GLU A 50 10.34 -9.98 -38.88
CA GLU A 50 9.16 -10.84 -38.87
C GLU A 50 9.14 -11.87 -37.71
N TYR A 51 10.31 -12.19 -37.14
CA TYR A 51 10.45 -13.08 -35.98
C TYR A 51 10.65 -12.33 -34.66
N LYS A 52 10.35 -11.02 -34.62
CA LYS A 52 10.46 -10.23 -33.40
C LYS A 52 9.63 -10.84 -32.27
N ASP A 53 10.23 -11.00 -31.09
CA ASP A 53 9.56 -11.41 -29.85
C ASP A 53 9.88 -10.39 -28.75
N GLU A 54 8.86 -9.84 -28.13
CA GLU A 54 9.00 -8.84 -27.04
C GLU A 54 9.63 -9.44 -25.76
N ASN A 55 9.69 -10.77 -25.66
CA ASN A 55 10.34 -11.48 -24.58
C ASN A 55 11.69 -12.09 -24.98
N SER A 56 12.27 -11.71 -26.12
CA SER A 56 13.63 -12.08 -26.49
C SER A 56 14.65 -11.62 -25.44
N PRO A 57 15.73 -12.39 -25.17
CA PRO A 57 16.83 -11.93 -24.34
C PRO A 57 17.43 -10.59 -24.79
N THR A 58 17.34 -10.25 -26.07
CA THR A 58 17.80 -8.98 -26.65
C THR A 58 17.01 -7.77 -26.17
N MET A 59 15.76 -7.96 -25.73
CA MET A 59 14.92 -6.89 -25.18
C MET A 59 15.36 -6.42 -23.77
N ARG A 60 16.28 -7.15 -23.12
CA ARG A 60 16.83 -6.76 -21.81
C ARG A 60 17.81 -5.58 -21.89
N VAL A 61 18.18 -5.12 -23.06
CA VAL A 61 19.15 -4.03 -23.26
C VAL A 61 18.55 -2.64 -22.99
N GLY A 62 17.23 -2.53 -22.95
CA GLY A 62 16.53 -1.27 -22.72
C GLY A 62 16.53 -0.32 -23.93
N SER A 63 15.59 0.61 -23.96
CA SER A 63 15.49 1.66 -24.99
C SER A 63 15.64 3.07 -24.41
N ASP A 64 16.05 4.04 -25.22
CA ASP A 64 16.33 5.41 -24.77
C ASP A 64 15.08 6.27 -24.51
N LEU A 65 13.87 5.81 -24.83
CA LEU A 65 12.66 6.60 -24.81
C LEU A 65 11.46 5.82 -24.25
N ASN A 66 11.23 5.92 -22.94
CA ASN A 66 9.92 5.64 -22.35
C ASN A 66 9.16 6.94 -22.12
N LYS A 67 7.93 7.01 -22.65
CA LYS A 67 6.96 8.05 -22.30
C LYS A 67 6.47 7.82 -20.87
N ASN A 68 5.85 8.83 -20.24
CA ASN A 68 5.27 8.73 -18.90
C ASN A 68 4.59 7.36 -18.66
N PHE A 69 4.85 6.76 -17.49
CA PHE A 69 4.28 5.46 -17.12
C PHE A 69 2.75 5.51 -17.13
N THR A 70 2.13 4.54 -17.79
CA THR A 70 0.68 4.36 -17.77
C THR A 70 0.26 3.75 -16.44
N GLN A 71 -0.83 4.24 -15.85
CA GLN A 71 -1.40 3.64 -14.65
C GLN A 71 -2.30 2.45 -15.02
N VAL A 72 -2.13 1.34 -14.30
CA VAL A 72 -2.86 0.08 -14.50
C VAL A 72 -3.52 -0.35 -13.20
N ALA A 73 -4.79 -0.75 -13.28
CA ALA A 73 -5.48 -1.34 -12.14
C ALA A 73 -4.97 -2.77 -11.85
N HIS A 74 -4.79 -3.09 -10.58
CA HIS A 74 -4.46 -4.45 -10.15
C HIS A 74 -5.66 -5.38 -10.25
N LYS A 75 -5.48 -6.57 -10.81
CA LYS A 75 -6.51 -7.62 -10.78
C LYS A 75 -6.83 -8.06 -9.35
N TYR A 76 -5.80 -8.16 -8.52
CA TYR A 76 -5.90 -8.44 -7.10
C TYR A 76 -5.32 -7.25 -6.33
N PRO A 77 -6.00 -6.67 -5.31
CA PRO A 77 -5.47 -5.55 -4.53
C PRO A 77 -4.12 -5.85 -3.90
N MET A 78 -3.20 -4.88 -3.88
CA MET A 78 -1.89 -4.99 -3.24
C MET A 78 -1.93 -4.34 -1.86
N LEU A 79 -2.48 -5.07 -0.88
CA LEU A 79 -2.64 -4.59 0.49
C LEU A 79 -1.30 -4.57 1.25
N SER A 80 -1.21 -3.67 2.22
CA SER A 80 -0.10 -3.66 3.18
C SER A 80 -0.31 -4.74 4.24
N LEU A 81 0.78 -5.22 4.86
CA LEU A 81 0.72 -6.11 6.01
C LEU A 81 0.57 -5.28 7.30
N ALA A 82 -0.12 -5.84 8.29
CA ALA A 82 -0.10 -5.30 9.64
C ALA A 82 1.29 -5.53 10.26
N ASN A 83 1.86 -4.50 10.90
CA ASN A 83 3.16 -4.60 11.54
C ASN A 83 3.00 -5.06 13.00
N THR A 84 3.96 -5.87 13.45
CA THR A 84 4.16 -6.26 14.85
C THR A 84 5.62 -6.04 15.24
N TYR A 85 5.88 -5.81 16.52
CA TYR A 85 7.21 -5.43 17.04
C TYR A 85 7.63 -6.24 18.27
N SER A 86 6.79 -7.18 18.73
CA SER A 86 7.04 -8.00 19.90
C SER A 86 6.55 -9.43 19.73
N GLU A 87 7.14 -10.35 20.47
CA GLU A 87 6.70 -11.76 20.53
C GLU A 87 5.24 -11.89 21.02
N ALA A 88 4.80 -11.01 21.93
CA ALA A 88 3.44 -10.98 22.41
C ALA A 88 2.44 -10.69 21.27
N GLU A 89 2.72 -9.71 20.40
CA GLU A 89 1.87 -9.40 19.26
C GLU A 89 1.84 -10.53 18.22
N VAL A 90 2.96 -11.23 18.02
CA VAL A 90 3.01 -12.43 17.16
C VAL A 90 2.18 -13.55 17.77
N THR A 91 2.27 -13.76 19.10
CA THR A 91 1.43 -14.73 19.82
C THR A 91 -0.05 -14.39 19.67
N ASP A 92 -0.43 -13.13 19.82
CA ASP A 92 -1.81 -12.67 19.61
C ASP A 92 -2.32 -12.94 18.20
N PHE A 93 -1.47 -12.76 17.19
CA PHE A 93 -1.80 -13.12 15.82
C PHE A 93 -2.04 -14.62 15.68
N TYR A 94 -1.12 -15.44 16.16
CA TYR A 94 -1.20 -16.90 16.09
C TYR A 94 -2.47 -17.42 16.77
N GLU A 95 -2.79 -16.91 17.95
CA GLU A 95 -4.00 -17.28 18.70
C GLU A 95 -5.30 -16.83 17.99
N ARG A 96 -5.31 -15.67 17.37
CA ARG A 96 -6.44 -15.21 16.55
C ARG A 96 -6.68 -16.12 15.35
N VAL A 97 -5.60 -16.53 14.65
CA VAL A 97 -5.67 -17.47 13.53
C VAL A 97 -6.20 -18.81 14.01
N ARG A 98 -5.62 -19.38 15.08
CA ARG A 98 -6.03 -20.64 15.68
C ARG A 98 -7.51 -20.64 16.06
N LYS A 99 -7.96 -19.59 16.72
CA LYS A 99 -9.37 -19.45 17.14
C LYS A 99 -10.32 -19.28 15.95
N ALA A 100 -9.88 -18.61 14.89
CA ALA A 100 -10.71 -18.35 13.71
C ALA A 100 -10.84 -19.59 12.82
N LEU A 101 -9.78 -20.37 12.64
CA LEU A 101 -9.75 -21.57 11.83
C LEU A 101 -10.37 -22.77 12.56
N ASN A 102 -10.08 -22.93 13.87
CA ASN A 102 -10.45 -24.10 14.67
C ASN A 102 -10.01 -25.45 14.05
N GLU A 103 -8.89 -25.44 13.37
CA GLU A 103 -8.19 -26.56 12.76
C GLU A 103 -6.68 -26.31 12.80
N ASP A 104 -5.86 -27.34 12.55
CA ASP A 104 -4.42 -27.21 12.48
C ASP A 104 -4.00 -26.36 11.26
N PHE A 105 -2.94 -25.60 11.42
CA PHE A 105 -2.38 -24.75 10.36
C PHE A 105 -0.86 -24.62 10.49
N GLU A 106 -0.22 -24.30 9.39
CA GLU A 106 1.21 -24.04 9.30
C GLU A 106 1.46 -22.58 9.00
N ILE A 107 2.55 -22.04 9.48
CA ILE A 107 3.04 -20.69 9.16
C ILE A 107 4.23 -20.78 8.24
N CYS A 108 4.16 -20.09 7.09
CA CYS A 108 5.29 -19.84 6.23
C CYS A 108 6.00 -18.57 6.71
N CYS A 109 7.26 -18.69 7.13
CA CYS A 109 8.13 -17.59 7.56
C CYS A 109 9.05 -17.18 6.42
N GLU A 110 9.06 -15.90 6.07
CA GLU A 110 9.81 -15.34 4.96
C GLU A 110 10.58 -14.11 5.40
N MET A 111 11.70 -13.84 4.72
CA MET A 111 12.41 -12.56 4.91
C MET A 111 11.54 -11.40 4.38
N LYS A 112 11.42 -10.34 5.16
CA LYS A 112 10.79 -9.10 4.71
C LYS A 112 11.86 -8.25 4.01
N TYR A 113 11.91 -8.38 2.70
CA TYR A 113 12.83 -7.61 1.86
C TYR A 113 12.44 -6.13 1.85
N ASP A 114 13.44 -5.25 1.90
CA ASP A 114 13.26 -3.79 1.90
C ASP A 114 13.61 -3.20 0.53
N GLY A 115 12.64 -3.16 -0.35
CA GLY A 115 12.76 -2.70 -1.73
C GLY A 115 11.50 -2.01 -2.24
N THR A 116 11.14 -2.32 -3.48
CA THR A 116 9.93 -1.82 -4.16
C THR A 116 9.08 -2.99 -4.61
N SER A 117 7.86 -3.06 -4.07
CA SER A 117 6.93 -4.14 -4.42
C SER A 117 6.48 -4.05 -5.86
N ILE A 118 6.40 -5.21 -6.50
CA ILE A 118 6.04 -5.40 -7.91
C ILE A 118 5.02 -6.54 -8.06
N SER A 119 4.09 -6.40 -9.00
CA SER A 119 3.23 -7.47 -9.51
C SER A 119 3.60 -7.76 -10.95
N LEU A 120 3.92 -9.02 -11.24
CA LEU A 120 4.28 -9.52 -12.57
C LEU A 120 3.14 -10.40 -13.08
N THR A 121 2.62 -10.09 -14.26
CA THR A 121 1.60 -10.91 -14.94
C THR A 121 2.24 -11.74 -16.02
N TYR A 122 1.96 -13.04 -15.99
CA TYR A 122 2.40 -14.00 -17.00
C TYR A 122 1.18 -14.61 -17.71
N GLU A 123 1.31 -14.76 -19.04
CA GLU A 123 0.35 -15.46 -19.87
C GLU A 123 1.09 -16.46 -20.76
N ASN A 124 0.66 -17.70 -20.73
CA ASN A 124 1.26 -18.78 -21.50
C ASN A 124 2.80 -18.84 -21.35
N GLY A 125 3.28 -18.64 -20.11
CA GLY A 125 4.69 -18.70 -19.76
C GLY A 125 5.52 -17.46 -20.17
N LYS A 126 4.91 -16.39 -20.65
CA LYS A 126 5.61 -15.14 -21.05
C LYS A 126 5.25 -13.99 -20.14
N LEU A 127 6.22 -13.15 -19.79
CA LEU A 127 5.98 -11.91 -19.05
C LEU A 127 5.22 -10.92 -19.94
N ILE A 128 4.00 -10.57 -19.53
CA ILE A 128 3.13 -9.64 -20.25
C ILE A 128 3.19 -8.26 -19.65
N ARG A 129 3.24 -8.17 -18.31
CA ARG A 129 3.16 -6.89 -17.61
C ARG A 129 3.82 -6.92 -16.25
N ALA A 130 4.38 -5.76 -15.86
CA ALA A 130 4.94 -5.53 -14.54
C ALA A 130 4.41 -4.18 -14.00
N VAL A 131 3.76 -4.21 -12.84
CA VAL A 131 3.08 -3.04 -12.27
C VAL A 131 3.56 -2.80 -10.84
N THR A 132 3.97 -1.56 -10.52
CA THR A 132 4.31 -1.18 -9.15
C THR A 132 3.08 -1.22 -8.24
N ARG A 133 3.26 -1.35 -6.92
CA ARG A 133 2.13 -1.37 -5.96
C ARG A 133 1.23 -0.12 -6.09
N GLY A 134 1.80 1.06 -6.31
CA GLY A 134 1.04 2.31 -6.32
C GLY A 134 0.30 2.55 -5.01
N ASP A 135 -1.00 2.79 -5.10
CA ASP A 135 -1.90 2.94 -3.94
C ASP A 135 -2.51 1.61 -3.44
N GLY A 136 -2.18 0.51 -4.12
CA GLY A 136 -2.71 -0.82 -3.87
C GLY A 136 -3.89 -1.21 -4.77
N GLU A 137 -4.57 -0.26 -5.39
CA GLU A 137 -5.62 -0.48 -6.39
C GLU A 137 -5.08 -0.29 -7.82
N LYS A 138 -4.19 0.72 -8.00
CA LYS A 138 -3.53 1.03 -9.28
C LYS A 138 -2.05 1.28 -9.07
N GLY A 139 -1.24 0.89 -10.03
CA GLY A 139 0.21 1.13 -10.05
C GLY A 139 0.70 1.61 -11.41
N ASP A 140 1.98 1.97 -11.47
CA ASP A 140 2.63 2.38 -12.71
C ASP A 140 3.10 1.14 -13.48
N ASP A 141 2.80 1.07 -14.77
CA ASP A 141 3.32 0.04 -15.67
C ASP A 141 4.82 0.30 -15.93
N VAL A 142 5.65 -0.57 -15.41
CA VAL A 142 7.12 -0.49 -15.50
C VAL A 142 7.71 -1.69 -16.26
N THR A 143 6.92 -2.30 -17.13
CA THR A 143 7.26 -3.54 -17.82
C THR A 143 8.61 -3.46 -18.53
N ASP A 144 8.86 -2.40 -19.29
CA ASP A 144 10.12 -2.23 -20.02
C ASP A 144 11.34 -2.14 -19.09
N ASN A 145 11.20 -1.49 -17.95
CA ASN A 145 12.25 -1.40 -16.95
C ASN A 145 12.47 -2.75 -16.26
N VAL A 146 11.39 -3.46 -15.94
CA VAL A 146 11.46 -4.80 -15.31
C VAL A 146 12.09 -5.84 -16.25
N LYS A 147 11.85 -5.76 -17.56
CA LYS A 147 12.51 -6.62 -18.54
C LYS A 147 14.04 -6.55 -18.49
N THR A 148 14.61 -5.45 -17.99
CA THR A 148 16.07 -5.31 -17.82
C THR A 148 16.60 -6.08 -16.59
N ILE A 149 15.75 -6.47 -15.64
CA ILE A 149 16.14 -7.17 -14.42
C ILE A 149 16.37 -8.65 -14.75
N ARG A 150 17.62 -9.07 -14.66
CA ARG A 150 18.03 -10.37 -15.18
C ARG A 150 17.54 -11.57 -14.35
N SER A 151 17.25 -11.38 -13.07
CA SER A 151 16.66 -12.40 -12.19
C SER A 151 15.16 -12.65 -12.40
N ILE A 152 14.50 -11.83 -13.25
CA ILE A 152 13.09 -12.02 -13.63
C ILE A 152 13.06 -12.73 -14.99
N PRO A 153 12.45 -13.93 -15.11
CA PRO A 153 12.37 -14.64 -16.38
C PRO A 153 11.39 -13.94 -17.33
N LEU A 154 11.79 -13.70 -18.58
CA LEU A 154 10.89 -13.19 -19.62
C LEU A 154 10.02 -14.32 -20.19
N VAL A 155 10.56 -15.52 -20.20
CA VAL A 155 9.90 -16.78 -20.59
C VAL A 155 10.18 -17.80 -19.51
N LEU A 156 9.14 -18.50 -19.08
CA LEU A 156 9.23 -19.50 -18.04
C LEU A 156 9.82 -20.82 -18.56
N HIS A 157 10.37 -21.59 -17.64
CA HIS A 157 10.88 -22.92 -17.91
C HIS A 157 9.76 -23.96 -17.74
N GLY A 158 9.80 -25.01 -18.55
CA GLY A 158 8.82 -26.11 -18.51
C GLY A 158 7.45 -25.69 -19.06
N ASP A 159 6.43 -26.46 -18.73
CA ASP A 159 5.05 -26.33 -19.23
C ASP A 159 3.99 -26.52 -18.13
N ASN A 160 4.42 -26.77 -16.89
CA ASN A 160 3.52 -27.04 -15.74
C ASN A 160 3.23 -25.78 -14.93
N TYR A 161 2.80 -24.71 -15.61
CA TYR A 161 2.36 -23.47 -14.99
C TYR A 161 0.94 -23.10 -15.44
N PRO A 162 0.17 -22.32 -14.64
CA PRO A 162 -1.14 -21.84 -15.07
C PRO A 162 -1.05 -20.99 -16.34
N ALA A 163 -2.07 -21.07 -17.21
CA ALA A 163 -2.11 -20.28 -18.45
C ALA A 163 -2.00 -18.76 -18.18
N THR A 164 -2.58 -18.29 -17.09
CA THR A 164 -2.49 -16.89 -16.64
C THR A 164 -2.39 -16.84 -15.13
N PHE A 165 -1.42 -16.09 -14.62
CA PHE A 165 -1.24 -15.85 -13.17
C PHE A 165 -0.47 -14.57 -12.92
N GLU A 166 -0.52 -14.09 -11.67
CA GLU A 166 0.34 -13.02 -11.15
C GLU A 166 1.32 -13.60 -10.14
N ILE A 167 2.56 -13.12 -10.14
CA ILE A 167 3.51 -13.36 -9.07
C ILE A 167 4.02 -12.02 -8.54
N ARG A 168 4.03 -11.87 -7.22
CA ARG A 168 4.47 -10.65 -6.55
C ARG A 168 5.82 -10.86 -5.90
N GLY A 169 6.58 -9.79 -5.85
CA GLY A 169 7.89 -9.78 -5.25
C GLY A 169 8.35 -8.40 -4.86
N GLU A 170 9.61 -8.32 -4.51
CA GLU A 170 10.31 -7.09 -4.18
C GLU A 170 11.47 -6.90 -5.13
N ILE A 171 11.51 -5.74 -5.79
CA ILE A 171 12.68 -5.31 -6.57
C ILE A 171 13.64 -4.60 -5.63
N LEU A 172 14.90 -5.01 -5.68
CA LEU A 172 15.94 -4.68 -4.73
C LEU A 172 17.17 -4.14 -5.42
N MET A 173 17.96 -3.38 -4.68
CA MET A 173 19.33 -3.05 -5.04
C MET A 173 20.27 -3.78 -4.07
N PRO A 174 21.09 -4.72 -4.52
CA PRO A 174 22.11 -5.37 -3.68
C PRO A 174 23.04 -4.34 -3.04
N TRP A 175 23.54 -4.62 -1.83
CA TRP A 175 24.42 -3.73 -1.11
C TRP A 175 25.69 -3.37 -1.91
N GLU A 176 26.30 -4.34 -2.57
CA GLU A 176 27.47 -4.12 -3.40
C GLU A 176 27.21 -3.10 -4.52
N VAL A 177 26.08 -3.23 -5.22
CA VAL A 177 25.67 -2.33 -6.30
C VAL A 177 25.36 -0.94 -5.75
N PHE A 178 24.69 -0.85 -4.61
CA PHE A 178 24.39 0.41 -3.93
C PHE A 178 25.65 1.18 -3.56
N GLU A 179 26.64 0.48 -3.00
CA GLU A 179 27.94 1.08 -2.63
C GLU A 179 28.74 1.52 -3.85
N GLU A 180 28.74 0.72 -4.94
CA GLU A 180 29.37 1.07 -6.22
C GLU A 180 28.78 2.36 -6.79
N LEU A 181 27.46 2.45 -6.88
CA LEU A 181 26.74 3.62 -7.40
C LEU A 181 26.96 4.86 -6.53
N ASN A 182 27.03 4.73 -5.22
CA ASN A 182 27.32 5.85 -4.34
C ASN A 182 28.77 6.34 -4.46
N ARG A 183 29.74 5.43 -4.65
CA ARG A 183 31.14 5.84 -4.95
C ARG A 183 31.24 6.61 -6.27
N GLU A 184 30.48 6.17 -7.32
CA GLU A 184 30.45 6.90 -8.59
C GLU A 184 29.83 8.30 -8.45
N LYS A 185 28.74 8.43 -7.66
CA LYS A 185 28.09 9.71 -7.39
C LYS A 185 29.00 10.66 -6.62
N GLU A 186 29.69 10.14 -5.61
CA GLU A 186 30.67 10.90 -4.82
C GLU A 186 31.80 11.44 -5.71
N ALA A 187 32.34 10.62 -6.62
CA ALA A 187 33.36 11.02 -7.58
C ALA A 187 32.88 12.12 -8.57
N ARG A 188 31.56 12.22 -8.78
CA ARG A 188 30.93 13.26 -9.62
C ARG A 188 30.37 14.44 -8.84
N GLU A 189 30.60 14.47 -7.51
CA GLU A 189 30.02 15.48 -6.59
C GLU A 189 28.49 15.56 -6.64
N GLU A 190 27.82 14.42 -6.94
CA GLU A 190 26.37 14.29 -6.97
C GLU A 190 25.81 13.85 -5.59
N PRO A 191 24.54 14.20 -5.26
CA PRO A 191 23.89 13.70 -4.06
C PRO A 191 23.83 12.17 -4.02
N LEU A 192 24.27 11.59 -2.92
CA LEU A 192 24.26 10.14 -2.72
C LEU A 192 22.84 9.59 -2.57
N PHE A 193 22.66 8.33 -2.92
CA PHE A 193 21.44 7.60 -2.56
C PHE A 193 21.38 7.37 -1.04
N ALA A 194 20.23 7.59 -0.46
CA ALA A 194 20.04 7.50 0.99
C ALA A 194 20.08 6.07 1.53
N ASN A 195 19.50 5.12 0.80
CA ASN A 195 19.47 3.68 1.12
C ASN A 195 19.17 2.86 -0.13
N PRO A 196 19.39 1.52 -0.10
CA PRO A 196 19.12 0.63 -1.23
C PRO A 196 17.67 0.65 -1.72
N ARG A 197 16.69 0.73 -0.82
CA ARG A 197 15.26 0.82 -1.16
C ARG A 197 14.94 2.03 -2.02
N ASN A 198 15.36 3.23 -1.58
CA ASN A 198 15.12 4.47 -2.32
C ASN A 198 15.87 4.46 -3.66
N ALA A 199 17.08 3.89 -3.69
CA ALA A 199 17.86 3.73 -4.91
C ALA A 199 17.17 2.78 -5.90
N ALA A 200 16.65 1.64 -5.43
CA ALA A 200 15.88 0.70 -6.26
C ALA A 200 14.59 1.32 -6.79
N SER A 201 13.79 1.95 -5.92
CA SER A 201 12.52 2.58 -6.29
C SER A 201 12.72 3.71 -7.30
N GLY A 202 13.70 4.59 -7.06
CA GLY A 202 14.04 5.68 -7.96
C GLY A 202 14.56 5.16 -9.31
N THR A 203 15.37 4.12 -9.30
CA THR A 203 15.89 3.50 -10.53
C THR A 203 14.76 2.86 -11.35
N LEU A 204 13.88 2.10 -10.72
CA LEU A 204 12.76 1.43 -11.40
C LEU A 204 11.82 2.41 -12.12
N LYS A 205 11.76 3.64 -11.67
CA LYS A 205 10.91 4.72 -12.24
C LYS A 205 11.65 5.67 -13.19
N LEU A 206 12.86 5.35 -13.62
CA LEU A 206 13.56 6.12 -14.65
C LEU A 206 12.88 5.90 -16.01
N GLN A 207 12.80 6.96 -16.80
CA GLN A 207 12.24 6.91 -18.15
C GLN A 207 13.14 6.18 -19.15
N ASN A 208 14.44 6.14 -18.88
CA ASN A 208 15.42 5.48 -19.72
C ASN A 208 15.76 4.09 -19.15
N SER A 209 15.26 3.04 -19.80
CA SER A 209 15.46 1.67 -19.37
C SER A 209 16.91 1.17 -19.58
N SER A 210 17.72 1.79 -20.42
CA SER A 210 19.16 1.50 -20.53
C SER A 210 19.90 1.86 -19.25
N ILE A 211 19.53 2.99 -18.61
CA ILE A 211 20.09 3.38 -17.32
C ILE A 211 19.64 2.41 -16.22
N VAL A 212 18.37 1.95 -16.28
CA VAL A 212 17.87 0.92 -15.34
C VAL A 212 18.70 -0.36 -15.46
N ALA A 213 18.96 -0.83 -16.69
CA ALA A 213 19.78 -2.00 -16.97
C ALA A 213 21.20 -1.89 -16.37
N SER A 214 21.84 -0.73 -16.50
CA SER A 214 23.19 -0.49 -15.95
C SER A 214 23.26 -0.53 -14.42
N ARG A 215 22.13 -0.31 -13.73
CA ARG A 215 22.08 -0.29 -12.25
C ARG A 215 21.81 -1.64 -11.60
N LYS A 216 21.82 -2.72 -12.37
CA LYS A 216 21.84 -4.12 -11.90
C LYS A 216 20.86 -4.40 -10.76
N LEU A 217 19.58 -4.01 -10.91
CA LEU A 217 18.53 -4.36 -9.95
C LEU A 217 18.34 -5.87 -9.86
N ASP A 218 17.91 -6.35 -8.72
CA ASP A 218 17.57 -7.75 -8.44
C ASP A 218 16.12 -7.87 -7.96
N ALA A 219 15.59 -9.11 -7.92
CA ALA A 219 14.23 -9.34 -7.44
C ALA A 219 14.13 -10.69 -6.71
N TYR A 220 13.35 -10.69 -5.60
CA TYR A 220 12.88 -11.92 -4.97
C TYR A 220 11.35 -11.96 -5.04
N LEU A 221 10.82 -13.08 -5.57
CA LEU A 221 9.37 -13.29 -5.70
C LEU A 221 8.89 -14.10 -4.50
N TYR A 222 7.73 -13.70 -3.93
CA TYR A 222 7.28 -14.23 -2.65
C TYR A 222 5.76 -14.50 -2.55
N TYR A 223 4.99 -14.29 -3.64
CA TYR A 223 3.55 -14.53 -3.58
C TYR A 223 2.95 -14.80 -4.95
N LEU A 224 2.47 -16.04 -5.15
CA LEU A 224 1.81 -16.49 -6.36
C LEU A 224 0.29 -16.31 -6.24
N LEU A 225 -0.34 -15.77 -7.27
CA LEU A 225 -1.76 -15.46 -7.34
C LEU A 225 -2.36 -15.91 -8.66
N GLY A 226 -3.49 -16.56 -8.63
CA GLY A 226 -4.18 -17.00 -9.83
C GLY A 226 -5.24 -18.04 -9.53
N ASP A 227 -6.04 -18.32 -10.54
CA ASP A 227 -6.96 -19.45 -10.53
C ASP A 227 -6.16 -20.73 -10.90
N ASN A 228 -6.51 -21.86 -10.32
CA ASN A 228 -5.87 -23.16 -10.61
C ASN A 228 -4.34 -23.19 -10.32
N LEU A 229 -3.93 -22.66 -9.18
CA LEU A 229 -2.54 -22.82 -8.71
C LEU A 229 -2.24 -24.31 -8.46
N PRO A 230 -0.98 -24.75 -8.65
CA PRO A 230 -0.63 -26.17 -8.57
C PRO A 230 -0.83 -26.80 -7.19
N CYS A 231 -0.72 -26.01 -6.10
CA CYS A 231 -0.81 -26.51 -4.74
C CYS A 231 -1.73 -25.61 -3.88
N ASP A 232 -2.32 -26.17 -2.81
CA ASP A 232 -2.99 -25.36 -1.78
C ASP A 232 -1.98 -24.63 -0.89
N GLY A 233 -0.78 -25.16 -0.71
CA GLY A 233 0.24 -24.56 0.14
C GLY A 233 0.95 -23.38 -0.54
N HIS A 234 1.05 -22.28 0.18
CA HIS A 234 1.81 -21.10 -0.28
C HIS A 234 3.30 -21.42 -0.48
N TYR A 235 3.91 -22.10 0.49
CA TYR A 235 5.31 -22.55 0.40
C TYR A 235 5.53 -23.47 -0.80
N GLU A 236 4.65 -24.45 -1.00
CA GLU A 236 4.71 -25.41 -2.09
C GLU A 236 4.56 -24.70 -3.46
N ASN A 237 3.68 -23.72 -3.57
CA ASN A 237 3.54 -22.90 -4.77
C ASN A 237 4.81 -22.07 -5.07
N LEU A 238 5.51 -21.58 -4.06
CA LEU A 238 6.80 -20.91 -4.28
C LEU A 238 7.88 -21.89 -4.76
N GLN A 239 7.88 -23.13 -4.27
CA GLN A 239 8.80 -24.17 -4.77
C GLN A 239 8.50 -24.54 -6.23
N GLU A 240 7.25 -24.62 -6.63
CA GLU A 240 6.87 -24.79 -8.04
C GLU A 240 7.31 -23.57 -8.89
N ALA A 241 7.07 -22.36 -8.41
CA ALA A 241 7.50 -21.13 -9.09
C ALA A 241 9.03 -21.08 -9.31
N ALA A 242 9.84 -21.60 -8.36
CA ALA A 242 11.28 -21.72 -8.53
C ALA A 242 11.64 -22.62 -9.72
N LYS A 243 10.91 -23.70 -9.94
CA LYS A 243 11.12 -24.60 -11.10
C LYS A 243 10.79 -23.93 -12.44
N TRP A 244 9.90 -22.91 -12.43
CA TRP A 244 9.57 -22.12 -13.62
C TRP A 244 10.60 -21.04 -13.95
N GLY A 245 11.62 -20.88 -13.10
CA GLY A 245 12.72 -19.94 -13.30
C GLY A 245 12.66 -18.68 -12.46
N PHE A 246 11.72 -18.57 -11.55
CA PHE A 246 11.68 -17.42 -10.61
C PHE A 246 12.74 -17.55 -9.52
N LYS A 247 13.34 -16.42 -9.18
CA LYS A 247 14.21 -16.32 -8.01
C LYS A 247 13.36 -16.24 -6.74
N ILE A 248 13.23 -17.38 -6.07
CA ILE A 248 12.56 -17.55 -4.79
C ILE A 248 13.63 -17.61 -3.70
N SER A 249 13.32 -17.08 -2.52
CA SER A 249 14.24 -17.15 -1.39
C SER A 249 14.35 -18.58 -0.85
N ASP A 250 15.56 -19.08 -0.72
CA ASP A 250 15.90 -20.34 -0.05
C ASP A 250 15.84 -20.23 1.48
N LEU A 251 15.70 -19.01 2.00
CA LEU A 251 15.58 -18.73 3.44
C LEU A 251 14.15 -18.94 3.98
N THR A 252 13.19 -19.15 3.09
CA THR A 252 11.79 -19.38 3.47
C THR A 252 11.64 -20.70 4.21
N ARG A 253 10.97 -20.68 5.36
CA ARG A 253 10.75 -21.86 6.21
C ARG A 253 9.28 -22.05 6.55
N LYS A 254 8.82 -23.29 6.49
CA LYS A 254 7.50 -23.70 6.95
C LYS A 254 7.59 -24.16 8.41
N CYS A 255 6.78 -23.57 9.31
CA CYS A 255 6.75 -23.81 10.73
C CYS A 255 5.39 -24.37 11.15
N GLN A 256 5.39 -25.38 12.00
CA GLN A 256 4.19 -26.03 12.54
C GLN A 256 3.80 -25.49 13.91
N THR A 257 4.77 -24.94 14.65
CA THR A 257 4.58 -24.43 15.99
C THR A 257 5.00 -22.97 16.13
N LEU A 258 4.47 -22.31 17.15
CA LEU A 258 4.84 -20.94 17.48
C LEU A 258 6.33 -20.84 17.91
N ASP A 259 6.85 -21.85 18.58
CA ASP A 259 8.25 -21.91 18.98
C ASP A 259 9.20 -21.93 17.77
N GLU A 260 8.87 -22.70 16.74
CA GLU A 260 9.64 -22.70 15.47
C GLU A 260 9.59 -21.34 14.77
N VAL A 261 8.48 -20.60 14.86
CA VAL A 261 8.36 -19.25 14.35
C VAL A 261 9.32 -18.31 15.10
N PHE A 262 9.37 -18.39 16.43
CA PHE A 262 10.29 -17.58 17.24
C PHE A 262 11.77 -17.94 17.02
N GLU A 263 12.09 -19.24 16.85
CA GLU A 263 13.44 -19.65 16.45
C GLU A 263 13.87 -18.97 15.14
N PHE A 264 12.99 -18.93 14.14
CA PHE A 264 13.26 -18.28 12.85
C PHE A 264 13.45 -16.78 13.02
N ILE A 265 12.58 -16.10 13.78
CA ILE A 265 12.67 -14.66 14.05
C ILE A 265 13.99 -14.33 14.74
N ASN A 266 14.32 -15.02 15.82
CA ASN A 266 15.51 -14.75 16.63
C ASN A 266 16.81 -15.02 15.87
N TYR A 267 16.84 -16.08 15.06
CA TYR A 267 17.99 -16.38 14.20
C TYR A 267 18.23 -15.23 13.19
N TRP A 268 17.21 -14.78 12.48
CA TRP A 268 17.36 -13.76 11.45
C TRP A 268 17.50 -12.34 12.01
N ASP A 269 17.06 -12.06 13.20
CA ASP A 269 17.34 -10.76 13.84
C ASP A 269 18.86 -10.55 14.02
N ALA A 270 19.59 -11.61 14.30
CA ALA A 270 21.05 -11.58 14.40
C ALA A 270 21.75 -11.62 13.02
N GLU A 271 21.35 -12.57 12.16
CA GLU A 271 22.08 -12.94 10.92
C GLU A 271 21.72 -12.08 9.70
N ARG A 272 20.61 -11.32 9.72
CA ARG A 272 20.16 -10.50 8.57
C ARG A 272 21.22 -9.53 8.04
N LYS A 273 22.16 -9.11 8.88
CA LYS A 273 23.24 -8.17 8.49
C LYS A 273 24.21 -8.77 7.46
N ASN A 274 24.24 -10.09 7.37
CA ASN A 274 25.10 -10.84 6.44
C ASN A 274 24.41 -11.08 5.07
N LEU A 275 23.15 -10.63 4.91
CA LEU A 275 22.42 -10.80 3.65
C LEU A 275 22.91 -9.82 2.59
N PRO A 276 22.95 -10.23 1.32
CA PRO A 276 23.38 -9.37 0.21
C PRO A 276 22.42 -8.23 -0.11
N VAL A 277 21.21 -8.25 0.46
CA VAL A 277 20.15 -7.28 0.25
C VAL A 277 19.56 -6.80 1.57
N ALA A 278 18.95 -5.62 1.56
CA ALA A 278 18.32 -5.03 2.75
C ALA A 278 17.04 -5.79 3.13
N THR A 279 16.86 -6.02 4.43
CA THR A 279 15.66 -6.63 5.04
C THR A 279 15.28 -5.86 6.30
N ASP A 280 13.97 -5.70 6.55
CA ASP A 280 13.45 -4.91 7.67
C ASP A 280 12.65 -5.75 8.69
N GLY A 281 12.52 -7.05 8.45
CA GLY A 281 11.74 -7.93 9.32
C GLY A 281 11.52 -9.33 8.73
N ILE A 282 10.49 -9.96 9.25
CA ILE A 282 10.01 -11.29 8.85
C ILE A 282 8.53 -11.14 8.46
N VAL A 283 8.10 -11.84 7.41
CA VAL A 283 6.68 -11.98 7.06
C VAL A 283 6.22 -13.37 7.49
N LEU A 284 5.12 -13.41 8.22
CA LEU A 284 4.46 -14.62 8.68
C LEU A 284 3.15 -14.76 7.91
N LYS A 285 2.95 -15.88 7.22
CA LYS A 285 1.76 -16.17 6.43
C LYS A 285 1.22 -17.54 6.78
N VAL A 286 -0.09 -17.68 6.93
CA VAL A 286 -0.74 -19.00 6.98
C VAL A 286 -0.46 -19.71 5.66
N ASN A 287 0.02 -20.97 5.70
CA ASN A 287 0.50 -21.67 4.51
C ASN A 287 -0.61 -22.07 3.54
N SER A 288 -1.73 -22.61 4.02
CA SER A 288 -2.84 -23.07 3.17
C SER A 288 -3.60 -21.89 2.56
N LEU A 289 -3.71 -21.86 1.22
CA LEU A 289 -4.48 -20.84 0.48
C LEU A 289 -5.97 -20.92 0.80
N ARG A 290 -6.50 -22.12 1.01
CA ARG A 290 -7.87 -22.34 1.48
C ARG A 290 -8.08 -21.64 2.85
N GLN A 291 -7.16 -21.83 3.79
CA GLN A 291 -7.23 -21.18 5.09
C GLN A 291 -7.06 -19.66 5.00
N GLN A 292 -6.16 -19.16 4.13
CA GLN A 292 -6.01 -17.72 3.85
C GLN A 292 -7.32 -17.11 3.36
N LYS A 293 -8.00 -17.79 2.41
CA LYS A 293 -9.28 -17.36 1.88
C LYS A 293 -10.36 -17.30 2.97
N ASN A 294 -10.40 -18.29 3.87
CA ASN A 294 -11.35 -18.34 4.98
C ASN A 294 -11.11 -17.25 6.04
N LEU A 295 -9.86 -16.92 6.33
CA LEU A 295 -9.49 -15.85 7.25
C LEU A 295 -9.83 -14.47 6.66
N GLY A 296 -9.70 -14.31 5.33
CA GLY A 296 -10.06 -13.11 4.61
C GLY A 296 -9.17 -11.92 4.92
N PHE A 297 -9.74 -10.73 4.71
CA PHE A 297 -9.05 -9.46 4.78
C PHE A 297 -9.75 -8.47 5.72
N THR A 298 -9.01 -7.47 6.16
CA THR A 298 -9.55 -6.21 6.64
C THR A 298 -9.51 -5.20 5.49
N ALA A 299 -10.06 -4.01 5.69
CA ALA A 299 -9.96 -2.94 4.69
C ALA A 299 -8.51 -2.55 4.32
N LYS A 300 -7.51 -2.90 5.15
CA LYS A 300 -6.13 -2.45 5.00
C LYS A 300 -5.11 -3.57 4.86
N SER A 301 -5.42 -4.76 5.38
CA SER A 301 -4.44 -5.86 5.48
C SER A 301 -5.11 -7.23 5.48
N PRO A 302 -4.41 -8.30 5.04
CA PRO A 302 -4.88 -9.66 5.20
C PRO A 302 -4.93 -10.05 6.69
N ARG A 303 -5.89 -10.92 7.06
CA ARG A 303 -5.99 -11.47 8.42
C ARG A 303 -5.09 -12.68 8.65
N TRP A 304 -4.60 -13.27 7.57
CA TRP A 304 -3.78 -14.48 7.52
C TRP A 304 -2.27 -14.20 7.44
N ALA A 305 -1.87 -12.92 7.43
CA ALA A 305 -0.46 -12.55 7.39
C ALA A 305 -0.17 -11.31 8.24
N ILE A 306 1.03 -11.28 8.82
CA ILE A 306 1.60 -10.13 9.51
C ILE A 306 3.07 -9.94 9.13
N ALA A 307 3.57 -8.75 9.36
CA ALA A 307 5.00 -8.44 9.31
C ALA A 307 5.53 -8.22 10.72
N TYR A 308 6.46 -9.07 11.15
CA TYR A 308 7.27 -8.82 12.34
C TYR A 308 8.44 -7.93 11.94
N LYS A 309 8.54 -6.75 12.50
CA LYS A 309 9.65 -5.83 12.26
C LYS A 309 10.70 -5.94 13.34
N PHE A 310 11.94 -6.08 12.91
CA PHE A 310 13.09 -6.04 13.84
C PHE A 310 13.14 -4.71 14.56
N GLN A 311 13.77 -4.70 15.72
CA GLN A 311 13.95 -3.47 16.48
C GLN A 311 14.67 -2.43 15.62
N ALA A 312 14.09 -1.22 15.59
CA ALA A 312 14.68 -0.12 14.85
C ALA A 312 16.04 0.27 15.47
N GLU A 313 16.97 0.62 14.61
CA GLU A 313 18.23 1.24 15.02
C GLU A 313 17.96 2.51 15.82
N ARG A 314 18.72 2.72 16.88
CA ARG A 314 18.62 3.87 17.76
C ARG A 314 19.87 4.73 17.65
N ALA A 315 19.71 6.03 17.47
CA ALA A 315 20.80 6.98 17.49
C ALA A 315 20.63 8.01 18.60
N LEU A 316 21.73 8.47 19.17
CA LEU A 316 21.75 9.53 20.17
C LEU A 316 22.21 10.84 19.52
N THR A 317 21.45 11.92 19.71
CA THR A 317 21.75 13.23 19.14
C THR A 317 21.19 14.35 19.99
N ARG A 318 21.69 15.59 19.76
CA ARG A 318 21.28 16.77 20.54
C ARG A 318 19.99 17.38 20.01
N LEU A 319 19.06 17.73 20.92
CA LEU A 319 17.89 18.55 20.63
C LEU A 319 18.24 20.04 20.60
N ASN A 320 18.11 20.68 19.42
CA ASN A 320 18.46 22.09 19.27
C ASN A 320 17.26 23.01 19.49
N LYS A 321 16.09 22.66 18.96
CA LYS A 321 14.82 23.38 19.14
C LYS A 321 13.63 22.51 18.84
N VAL A 322 12.45 22.91 19.27
CA VAL A 322 11.17 22.31 18.88
C VAL A 322 10.41 23.31 18.01
N THR A 323 9.93 22.86 16.87
CA THR A 323 9.04 23.58 15.95
C THR A 323 7.69 22.86 15.90
N TYR A 324 6.66 23.56 15.43
CA TYR A 324 5.32 23.01 15.38
C TYR A 324 4.78 23.08 13.96
N GLN A 325 4.13 22.01 13.52
CA GLN A 325 3.53 21.90 12.19
C GLN A 325 2.02 21.73 12.35
N VAL A 326 1.25 22.45 11.54
CA VAL A 326 -0.21 22.35 11.50
C VAL A 326 -0.60 21.46 10.32
N GLY A 327 -1.30 20.37 10.61
CA GLY A 327 -1.80 19.45 9.59
C GLY A 327 -3.15 19.89 9.01
N ARG A 328 -3.61 19.17 8.01
CA ARG A 328 -4.87 19.38 7.29
C ARG A 328 -6.10 19.48 8.21
N THR A 329 -6.13 18.71 9.29
CA THR A 329 -7.23 18.69 10.27
C THR A 329 -7.06 19.71 11.38
N GLY A 330 -6.08 20.60 11.29
CA GLY A 330 -5.73 21.52 12.33
C GLY A 330 -4.85 20.93 13.45
N ALA A 331 -4.57 19.63 13.43
CA ALA A 331 -3.71 18.98 14.41
C ALA A 331 -2.31 19.59 14.41
N VAL A 332 -1.83 19.99 15.59
CA VAL A 332 -0.52 20.62 15.78
C VAL A 332 0.47 19.57 16.28
N THR A 333 1.45 19.27 15.45
CA THR A 333 2.47 18.26 15.72
C THR A 333 3.80 18.92 16.08
N PRO A 334 4.37 18.64 17.26
CA PRO A 334 5.69 19.13 17.64
C PRO A 334 6.78 18.33 16.92
N VAL A 335 7.80 19.01 16.44
CA VAL A 335 8.93 18.45 15.70
C VAL A 335 10.25 18.88 16.33
N ALA A 336 11.01 17.91 16.82
CA ALA A 336 12.37 18.09 17.30
C ALA A 336 13.30 18.41 16.13
N ASN A 337 14.07 19.51 16.21
CA ASN A 337 15.19 19.79 15.31
C ASN A 337 16.47 19.40 16.01
N LEU A 338 17.28 18.59 15.35
CA LEU A 338 18.37 17.82 15.93
C LEU A 338 19.70 18.18 15.26
N ASP A 339 20.80 17.92 15.96
CA ASP A 339 22.08 17.81 15.27
C ASP A 339 21.99 16.64 14.28
N PRO A 340 22.60 16.77 13.09
CA PRO A 340 22.55 15.72 12.08
C PRO A 340 23.14 14.41 12.63
N VAL A 341 22.40 13.32 12.53
CA VAL A 341 22.84 11.99 12.99
C VAL A 341 22.54 10.93 11.93
N GLN A 342 23.45 10.01 11.73
CA GLN A 342 23.26 8.85 10.87
C GLN A 342 22.31 7.85 11.54
N LEU A 343 21.29 7.42 10.82
CA LEU A 343 20.32 6.44 11.30
C LEU A 343 19.72 5.67 10.14
N SER A 344 19.92 4.36 10.10
CA SER A 344 19.45 3.47 9.05
C SER A 344 19.75 4.01 7.65
N GLY A 345 21.02 4.31 7.37
CA GLY A 345 21.50 4.78 6.05
C GLY A 345 21.10 6.19 5.64
N THR A 346 20.46 6.99 6.51
CA THR A 346 20.11 8.39 6.22
C THR A 346 20.55 9.33 7.32
N VAL A 347 20.77 10.61 6.95
CA VAL A 347 21.03 11.67 7.91
C VAL A 347 19.71 12.23 8.43
N VAL A 348 19.43 12.00 9.72
CA VAL A 348 18.25 12.54 10.40
C VAL A 348 18.60 13.89 11.03
N LYS A 349 17.80 14.92 10.73
CA LYS A 349 17.90 16.28 11.28
C LYS A 349 16.63 16.70 12.02
N ARG A 350 15.53 15.95 11.85
CA ARG A 350 14.23 16.25 12.43
C ARG A 350 13.53 14.96 12.84
N ALA A 351 12.81 14.98 13.97
CA ALA A 351 12.06 13.84 14.45
C ALA A 351 10.75 14.27 15.09
N SER A 352 9.72 13.44 14.98
CA SER A 352 8.41 13.72 15.59
C SER A 352 8.47 13.58 17.12
N LEU A 353 7.77 14.48 17.80
CA LEU A 353 7.46 14.41 19.24
C LEU A 353 5.99 14.05 19.47
N HIS A 354 5.27 13.70 18.44
CA HIS A 354 3.86 13.29 18.43
C HIS A 354 2.88 14.33 18.99
N ASN A 355 2.93 14.65 20.30
CA ASN A 355 1.98 15.53 20.98
C ASN A 355 2.57 16.10 22.27
N ALA A 356 1.78 16.89 23.00
CA ALA A 356 2.16 17.53 24.26
C ALA A 356 2.49 16.51 25.37
N ASP A 357 1.73 15.41 25.45
CA ASP A 357 1.89 14.40 26.51
C ASP A 357 3.25 13.69 26.41
N ILE A 358 3.75 13.46 25.18
CA ILE A 358 5.09 12.90 24.96
C ILE A 358 6.19 13.90 25.41
N ILE A 359 6.05 15.17 25.08
CA ILE A 359 7.00 16.22 25.53
C ILE A 359 7.07 16.26 27.05
N GLU A 360 5.92 16.22 27.72
CA GLU A 360 5.82 16.27 29.17
C GLU A 360 6.36 14.98 29.81
N GLY A 361 5.98 13.81 29.29
CA GLY A 361 6.44 12.50 29.78
C GLY A 361 7.95 12.30 29.65
N LEU A 362 8.57 12.86 28.61
CA LEU A 362 10.02 12.85 28.42
C LEU A 362 10.74 13.88 29.31
N ASP A 363 10.01 14.84 29.91
CA ASP A 363 10.59 15.99 30.62
C ASP A 363 11.68 16.70 29.81
N LEU A 364 11.33 17.04 28.57
CA LEU A 364 12.26 17.46 27.53
C LEU A 364 12.79 18.89 27.74
N HIS A 365 14.09 19.10 27.59
CA HIS A 365 14.75 20.40 27.65
C HIS A 365 15.58 20.64 26.38
N ILE A 366 15.70 21.89 25.96
CA ILE A 366 16.60 22.27 24.87
C ILE A 366 18.04 21.94 25.25
N GLY A 367 18.77 21.30 24.35
CA GLY A 367 20.12 20.81 24.58
C GLY A 367 20.21 19.39 25.11
N ASP A 368 19.08 18.73 25.43
CA ASP A 368 19.08 17.32 25.80
C ASP A 368 19.68 16.44 24.72
N MET A 369 20.39 15.40 25.15
CA MET A 369 20.73 14.27 24.30
C MET A 369 19.51 13.35 24.22
N VAL A 370 19.00 13.13 23.03
CA VAL A 370 17.75 12.38 22.78
C VAL A 370 17.99 11.17 21.90
N TYR A 371 17.28 10.09 22.23
CA TYR A 371 17.26 8.88 21.42
C TYR A 371 16.27 9.03 20.29
N VAL A 372 16.76 8.80 19.07
CA VAL A 372 15.97 8.85 17.83
C VAL A 372 15.87 7.46 17.22
N GLU A 373 14.68 7.06 16.86
CA GLU A 373 14.37 5.84 16.11
C GLU A 373 13.56 6.19 14.86
N LYS A 374 13.66 5.37 13.82
CA LYS A 374 12.72 5.48 12.68
C LYS A 374 11.52 4.56 12.91
N GLY A 375 10.36 5.14 13.19
CA GLY A 375 9.09 4.42 13.25
C GLY A 375 8.72 3.84 11.88
N GLY A 376 8.61 2.50 11.80
CA GLY A 376 8.38 1.81 10.53
C GLY A 376 9.49 2.04 9.50
N GLU A 377 10.71 2.37 9.98
CA GLU A 377 11.93 2.67 9.20
C GLU A 377 11.83 3.91 8.29
N ILE A 378 10.77 4.70 8.40
CA ILE A 378 10.52 5.86 7.54
C ILE A 378 10.53 7.17 8.33
N ILE A 379 9.71 7.28 9.37
CA ILE A 379 9.50 8.54 10.11
C ILE A 379 10.33 8.56 11.40
N PRO A 380 11.32 9.46 11.52
CA PRO A 380 12.06 9.62 12.76
C PRO A 380 11.16 10.11 13.90
N LYS A 381 11.31 9.50 15.07
CA LYS A 381 10.62 9.89 16.32
C LYS A 381 11.57 9.90 17.48
N ILE A 382 11.29 10.75 18.47
CA ILE A 382 12.02 10.75 19.74
C ILE A 382 11.40 9.69 20.65
N THR A 383 12.23 8.80 21.19
CA THR A 383 11.80 7.71 22.08
C THR A 383 12.30 7.82 23.50
N GLY A 384 13.27 8.70 23.77
CA GLY A 384 13.81 8.89 25.10
C GLY A 384 14.79 10.05 25.20
N VAL A 385 15.16 10.36 26.42
CA VAL A 385 16.20 11.34 26.77
C VAL A 385 17.29 10.62 27.57
N ASP A 386 18.54 10.87 27.22
CA ASP A 386 19.70 10.45 28.04
C ASP A 386 19.85 11.42 29.21
N LYS A 387 19.24 11.07 30.34
CA LYS A 387 19.26 11.89 31.54
C LYS A 387 20.63 11.93 32.20
N ASP A 388 21.46 10.92 32.00
CA ASP A 388 22.82 10.84 32.56
C ASP A 388 23.79 11.79 31.82
N ALA A 389 23.51 12.03 30.55
CA ALA A 389 24.24 13.00 29.73
C ALA A 389 23.80 14.46 29.92
N ARG A 390 22.79 14.72 30.77
CA ARG A 390 22.33 16.09 31.05
C ARG A 390 23.46 16.91 31.72
N SER A 391 23.76 18.04 31.10
CA SER A 391 24.70 19.03 31.67
C SER A 391 24.08 19.70 32.92
N PHE A 392 24.92 20.16 33.87
CA PHE A 392 24.49 21.00 34.98
C PHE A 392 23.81 22.32 34.53
N MET A 393 24.04 22.77 33.32
CA MET A 393 23.30 23.87 32.66
C MET A 393 22.22 23.28 31.76
N LEU A 394 21.07 22.90 32.35
CA LEU A 394 19.87 22.54 31.63
C LEU A 394 19.40 23.75 30.80
N GLY A 395 19.11 23.50 29.54
CA GLY A 395 18.40 24.44 28.71
C GLY A 395 16.95 24.66 29.19
N GLU A 396 16.25 25.54 28.51
CA GLU A 396 14.85 25.80 28.83
C GLU A 396 13.97 24.56 28.65
N LYS A 397 13.07 24.30 29.61
CA LYS A 397 12.10 23.21 29.50
C LYS A 397 11.15 23.45 28.34
N VAL A 398 11.00 22.45 27.47
CA VAL A 398 10.09 22.52 26.34
C VAL A 398 8.64 22.49 26.83
N LYS A 399 7.90 23.56 26.51
CA LYS A 399 6.47 23.66 26.77
C LYS A 399 5.71 23.65 25.45
N PHE A 400 4.59 22.93 25.43
CA PHE A 400 3.74 22.95 24.23
C PHE A 400 3.11 24.33 24.05
N ILE A 401 2.98 24.78 22.80
CA ILE A 401 2.42 26.09 22.46
C ILE A 401 0.91 26.14 22.72
N THR A 402 0.40 27.34 23.01
CA THR A 402 -1.02 27.57 23.28
C THR A 402 -1.77 28.23 22.13
N THR A 403 -1.01 28.73 21.13
CA THR A 403 -1.55 29.40 19.94
C THR A 403 -1.01 28.76 18.68
N CYS A 404 -1.80 28.78 17.62
CA CYS A 404 -1.41 28.25 16.32
C CYS A 404 -0.20 29.03 15.76
N PRO A 405 0.87 28.37 15.35
CA PRO A 405 2.07 29.05 14.84
C PRO A 405 1.83 29.73 13.48
N GLU A 406 0.76 29.37 12.77
CA GLU A 406 0.47 29.86 11.42
C GLU A 406 -0.57 31.00 11.40
N CYS A 407 -1.64 30.91 12.18
CA CYS A 407 -2.72 31.89 12.16
C CYS A 407 -2.97 32.59 13.51
N GLY A 408 -2.24 32.25 14.57
CA GLY A 408 -2.36 32.88 15.90
C GLY A 408 -3.59 32.48 16.71
N SER A 409 -4.50 31.65 16.16
CA SER A 409 -5.71 31.22 16.88
C SER A 409 -5.36 30.36 18.11
N LYS A 410 -6.12 30.52 19.21
CA LYS A 410 -5.94 29.71 20.42
C LYS A 410 -6.19 28.24 20.10
N LEU A 411 -5.23 27.37 20.48
CA LEU A 411 -5.36 25.92 20.29
C LEU A 411 -6.39 25.33 21.24
N VAL A 412 -7.08 24.28 20.78
CA VAL A 412 -8.05 23.52 21.57
C VAL A 412 -7.60 22.06 21.65
N ARG A 413 -7.92 21.42 22.78
CA ARG A 413 -7.74 19.98 22.95
C ARG A 413 -9.10 19.37 23.25
N TYR A 414 -9.53 18.43 22.44
CA TYR A 414 -10.81 17.75 22.64
C TYR A 414 -10.68 16.65 23.69
N GLU A 415 -11.76 16.41 24.41
CA GLU A 415 -11.79 15.35 25.44
C GLU A 415 -11.49 13.97 24.83
N GLY A 416 -10.60 13.23 25.47
CA GLY A 416 -10.15 11.91 24.98
C GLY A 416 -9.17 11.94 23.81
N GLU A 417 -8.67 13.11 23.39
CA GLU A 417 -7.69 13.25 22.33
C GLU A 417 -6.33 13.76 22.86
N ALA A 418 -5.24 13.15 22.35
CA ALA A 418 -3.88 13.55 22.72
C ALA A 418 -3.39 14.79 21.96
N ALA A 419 -3.96 15.08 20.80
CA ALA A 419 -3.55 16.19 19.96
C ALA A 419 -4.21 17.51 20.35
N HIS A 420 -3.48 18.62 20.11
CA HIS A 420 -4.02 19.97 20.12
C HIS A 420 -4.35 20.39 18.70
N TYR A 421 -5.41 21.16 18.53
CA TYR A 421 -5.93 21.55 17.22
C TYR A 421 -6.06 23.07 17.08
N CYS A 422 -5.74 23.57 15.90
CA CYS A 422 -6.14 24.90 15.47
C CYS A 422 -7.60 24.86 15.00
N PRO A 423 -8.54 25.58 15.65
CA PRO A 423 -9.95 25.55 15.27
C PRO A 423 -10.30 26.39 14.04
N ASN A 424 -9.34 27.14 13.49
CA ASN A 424 -9.55 28.06 12.37
C ASN A 424 -9.44 27.31 11.02
N GLU A 425 -10.44 26.51 10.69
CA GLU A 425 -10.43 25.66 9.48
C GLU A 425 -10.54 26.44 8.17
N THR A 426 -11.07 27.66 8.19
CA THR A 426 -11.39 28.43 6.99
C THR A 426 -10.34 29.47 6.63
N ALA A 427 -9.47 29.83 7.58
CA ALA A 427 -8.45 30.86 7.36
C ALA A 427 -7.03 30.47 7.77
N CYS A 428 -6.80 29.25 8.26
CA CYS A 428 -5.46 28.75 8.57
C CYS A 428 -4.82 28.16 7.30
N PRO A 429 -3.74 28.78 6.75
CA PRO A 429 -3.21 28.41 5.44
C PRO A 429 -2.81 26.91 5.30
N PRO A 430 -2.16 26.26 6.27
CA PRO A 430 -1.86 24.83 6.18
C PRO A 430 -3.10 23.93 6.12
N GLN A 431 -4.20 24.33 6.81
CA GLN A 431 -5.44 23.57 6.76
C GLN A 431 -6.11 23.68 5.39
N ILE A 432 -6.16 24.88 4.82
CA ILE A 432 -6.72 25.13 3.49
C ILE A 432 -5.92 24.34 2.45
N LYS A 433 -4.60 24.54 2.39
CA LYS A 433 -3.73 23.84 1.45
C LYS A 433 -3.80 22.33 1.60
N GLY A 434 -3.75 21.82 2.83
CA GLY A 434 -3.86 20.40 3.10
C GLY A 434 -5.22 19.79 2.74
N LYS A 435 -6.33 20.54 2.84
CA LYS A 435 -7.65 20.10 2.34
C LYS A 435 -7.65 20.00 0.81
N ILE A 436 -7.01 20.94 0.10
CA ILE A 436 -6.88 20.91 -1.37
C ILE A 436 -5.97 19.75 -1.78
N GLU A 437 -4.83 19.56 -1.14
CA GLU A 437 -3.91 18.43 -1.38
C GLU A 437 -4.59 17.06 -1.19
N HIS A 438 -5.41 16.94 -0.14
CA HIS A 438 -6.21 15.74 0.08
C HIS A 438 -7.23 15.53 -1.05
N PHE A 439 -7.94 16.59 -1.43
CA PHE A 439 -8.96 16.55 -2.47
C PHE A 439 -8.38 16.10 -3.83
N ILE A 440 -7.24 16.64 -4.24
CA ILE A 440 -6.60 16.28 -5.51
C ILE A 440 -5.91 14.92 -5.48
N SER A 441 -5.72 14.33 -4.31
CA SER A 441 -4.94 13.09 -4.14
C SER A 441 -5.49 11.93 -4.98
N ARG A 442 -4.60 10.97 -5.28
CA ARG A 442 -4.90 9.78 -6.10
C ARG A 442 -6.12 9.00 -5.61
N LYS A 443 -6.28 8.86 -4.31
CA LYS A 443 -7.42 8.15 -3.68
C LYS A 443 -8.72 8.96 -3.61
N ALA A 444 -8.63 10.27 -3.73
CA ALA A 444 -9.75 11.18 -3.79
C ALA A 444 -10.12 11.50 -5.25
N MET A 445 -9.93 12.72 -5.70
CA MET A 445 -10.35 13.16 -7.05
C MET A 445 -9.34 12.80 -8.14
N ASN A 446 -8.13 12.32 -7.79
CA ASN A 446 -7.08 11.89 -8.71
C ASN A 446 -6.75 12.93 -9.81
N ILE A 447 -6.49 14.16 -9.38
CA ILE A 447 -6.14 15.24 -10.32
C ILE A 447 -4.62 15.23 -10.53
N ASP A 448 -4.18 14.73 -11.66
CA ASP A 448 -2.78 14.68 -12.03
C ASP A 448 -2.22 16.09 -12.39
N GLY A 449 -0.93 16.25 -12.18
CA GLY A 449 -0.21 17.51 -12.47
C GLY A 449 -0.27 18.57 -11.36
N LEU A 450 -1.09 18.36 -10.31
CA LEU A 450 -1.13 19.17 -9.11
C LEU A 450 -0.38 18.50 -7.97
N GLY A 451 0.69 19.12 -7.48
CA GLY A 451 1.40 18.69 -6.28
C GLY A 451 1.35 19.76 -5.18
N PRO A 452 1.89 19.47 -3.97
CA PRO A 452 1.88 20.43 -2.85
C PRO A 452 2.51 21.80 -3.20
N GLU A 453 3.59 21.80 -3.97
CA GLU A 453 4.24 23.05 -4.41
C GLU A 453 3.35 23.89 -5.35
N THR A 454 2.62 23.22 -6.26
CA THR A 454 1.69 23.87 -7.17
C THR A 454 0.47 24.42 -6.42
N VAL A 455 -0.07 23.65 -5.46
CA VAL A 455 -1.17 24.08 -4.60
C VAL A 455 -0.75 25.30 -3.78
N ASP A 456 0.45 25.28 -3.19
CA ASP A 456 1.00 26.42 -2.45
C ASP A 456 1.16 27.67 -3.32
N MET A 457 1.65 27.51 -4.55
CA MET A 457 1.79 28.60 -5.52
C MET A 457 0.41 29.18 -5.89
N PHE A 458 -0.56 28.35 -6.24
CA PHE A 458 -1.92 28.80 -6.60
C PHE A 458 -2.61 29.51 -5.44
N TYR A 459 -2.46 28.98 -4.22
CA TYR A 459 -2.97 29.61 -3.03
C TYR A 459 -2.35 30.98 -2.76
N ARG A 460 -1.02 31.10 -2.85
CA ARG A 460 -0.30 32.39 -2.65
C ARG A 460 -0.66 33.43 -3.70
N LEU A 461 -0.97 33.02 -4.92
CA LEU A 461 -1.38 33.91 -6.03
C LEU A 461 -2.90 34.25 -5.96
N GLY A 462 -3.64 33.69 -5.01
CA GLY A 462 -5.09 33.92 -4.88
C GLY A 462 -5.92 33.27 -5.98
N LEU A 463 -5.35 32.29 -6.72
CA LEU A 463 -6.07 31.54 -7.75
C LEU A 463 -7.05 30.53 -7.15
N ILE A 464 -6.73 29.98 -5.98
CA ILE A 464 -7.56 29.04 -5.24
C ILE A 464 -7.59 29.38 -3.75
N GLU A 465 -8.77 29.38 -3.14
CA GLU A 465 -8.99 29.52 -1.70
C GLU A 465 -9.63 28.24 -1.09
N ASN A 466 -10.23 27.41 -1.92
CA ASN A 466 -10.83 26.14 -1.56
C ASN A 466 -10.87 25.18 -2.76
N THR A 467 -11.34 23.96 -2.53
CA THR A 467 -11.36 22.89 -3.55
C THR A 467 -12.29 23.18 -4.75
N ALA A 468 -13.37 23.97 -4.57
CA ALA A 468 -14.27 24.31 -5.67
C ALA A 468 -13.67 25.33 -6.64
N ASP A 469 -12.67 26.12 -6.23
CA ASP A 469 -12.00 27.06 -7.11
C ASP A 469 -11.16 26.35 -8.18
N LEU A 470 -10.72 25.11 -7.94
CA LEU A 470 -10.03 24.29 -8.94
C LEU A 470 -10.82 24.17 -10.25
N TYR A 471 -12.14 24.07 -10.16
CA TYR A 471 -13.06 23.90 -11.31
C TYR A 471 -13.34 25.21 -12.07
N LYS A 472 -12.85 26.34 -11.59
CA LYS A 472 -12.92 27.63 -12.26
C LYS A 472 -11.62 27.97 -13.01
N LEU A 473 -10.53 27.26 -12.74
CA LEU A 473 -9.25 27.51 -13.39
C LEU A 473 -9.31 27.25 -14.89
N THR A 474 -8.63 28.13 -15.62
CA THR A 474 -8.45 28.02 -17.09
C THR A 474 -6.96 27.82 -17.41
N THR A 475 -6.67 27.36 -18.61
CA THR A 475 -5.28 27.25 -19.08
C THR A 475 -4.55 28.60 -19.03
N ASP A 476 -5.29 29.71 -19.29
CA ASP A 476 -4.72 31.05 -19.27
C ASP A 476 -4.30 31.52 -17.88
N ASP A 477 -4.96 31.05 -16.81
CA ASP A 477 -4.61 31.37 -15.42
C ASP A 477 -3.31 30.68 -14.98
N ILE A 478 -2.97 29.55 -15.63
CA ILE A 478 -1.85 28.70 -15.21
C ILE A 478 -0.62 28.89 -16.11
N LYS A 479 -0.83 29.01 -17.43
CA LYS A 479 0.27 29.17 -18.37
C LYS A 479 1.04 30.48 -18.08
N GLY A 480 2.34 30.37 -18.01
CA GLY A 480 3.20 31.52 -17.72
C GLY A 480 3.53 31.73 -16.24
N LEU A 481 2.95 30.93 -15.34
CA LEU A 481 3.42 30.85 -13.96
C LEU A 481 4.80 30.17 -13.90
N GLU A 482 5.51 30.37 -12.80
CA GLU A 482 6.83 29.80 -12.59
C GLU A 482 6.81 28.28 -12.78
N ARG A 483 7.63 27.75 -13.68
CA ARG A 483 7.72 26.33 -14.07
C ARG A 483 6.46 25.73 -14.72
N MET A 484 5.49 26.56 -15.13
CA MET A 484 4.25 26.14 -15.79
C MET A 484 4.24 26.56 -17.26
N GLY A 485 4.55 25.61 -18.15
CA GLY A 485 4.39 25.76 -19.60
C GLY A 485 2.95 25.42 -20.03
N GLU A 486 2.63 25.72 -21.30
CA GLU A 486 1.31 25.48 -21.91
C GLU A 486 0.84 24.01 -21.73
N LYS A 487 1.73 23.04 -22.02
CA LYS A 487 1.43 21.61 -21.87
C LYS A 487 1.15 21.20 -20.41
N SER A 488 1.84 21.80 -19.44
CA SER A 488 1.60 21.52 -18.01
C SER A 488 0.24 22.08 -17.58
N ALA A 489 -0.11 23.28 -18.04
CA ALA A 489 -1.41 23.90 -17.80
C ALA A 489 -2.55 23.06 -18.41
N GLU A 490 -2.42 22.62 -19.66
CA GLU A 490 -3.40 21.75 -20.33
C GLU A 490 -3.58 20.42 -19.58
N ASN A 491 -2.50 19.79 -19.11
CA ASN A 491 -2.59 18.55 -18.34
C ASN A 491 -3.36 18.74 -17.02
N ILE A 492 -3.11 19.81 -16.30
CA ILE A 492 -3.82 20.15 -15.06
C ILE A 492 -5.31 20.36 -15.35
N ILE A 493 -5.68 21.16 -16.35
CA ILE A 493 -7.09 21.42 -16.72
C ILE A 493 -7.78 20.13 -17.18
N THR A 494 -7.08 19.29 -17.93
CA THR A 494 -7.60 17.97 -18.35
C THR A 494 -7.84 17.06 -17.13
N GLY A 495 -6.90 17.01 -16.18
CA GLY A 495 -7.06 16.24 -14.94
C GLY A 495 -8.25 16.74 -14.10
N ILE A 496 -8.43 18.06 -13.98
CA ILE A 496 -9.59 18.67 -13.32
C ILE A 496 -10.90 18.27 -14.03
N ALA A 497 -10.93 18.32 -15.36
CA ALA A 497 -12.13 17.92 -16.13
C ALA A 497 -12.45 16.43 -15.94
N GLN A 498 -11.45 15.56 -15.98
CA GLN A 498 -11.61 14.12 -15.77
C GLN A 498 -12.09 13.79 -14.35
N SER A 499 -11.69 14.57 -13.34
CA SER A 499 -12.10 14.33 -11.96
C SER A 499 -13.62 14.46 -11.73
N LYS A 500 -14.37 15.11 -12.62
CA LYS A 500 -15.83 15.26 -12.51
C LYS A 500 -16.59 13.93 -12.58
N THR A 501 -16.00 12.91 -13.22
CA THR A 501 -16.59 11.56 -13.35
C THR A 501 -16.10 10.57 -12.30
N VAL A 502 -15.39 11.05 -11.29
CA VAL A 502 -14.93 10.21 -10.18
C VAL A 502 -16.14 9.74 -9.36
N PRO A 503 -16.22 8.43 -8.99
CA PRO A 503 -17.38 7.86 -8.29
C PRO A 503 -17.72 8.55 -6.97
N PHE A 504 -19.00 8.52 -6.60
CA PHE A 504 -19.57 9.25 -5.47
C PHE A 504 -18.85 8.97 -4.14
N GLU A 505 -18.47 7.72 -3.84
CA GLU A 505 -17.74 7.39 -2.63
C GLU A 505 -16.37 8.09 -2.54
N ARG A 506 -15.72 8.30 -3.67
CA ARG A 506 -14.43 9.02 -3.70
C ARG A 506 -14.63 10.52 -3.50
N VAL A 507 -15.73 11.07 -4.00
CA VAL A 507 -16.09 12.47 -3.73
C VAL A 507 -16.38 12.69 -2.25
N ILE A 508 -17.15 11.78 -1.61
CA ILE A 508 -17.38 11.82 -0.16
C ILE A 508 -16.05 11.78 0.63
N PHE A 509 -15.14 10.89 0.23
CA PHE A 509 -13.81 10.83 0.83
C PHE A 509 -13.01 12.12 0.59
N ALA A 510 -13.10 12.70 -0.62
CA ALA A 510 -12.42 13.94 -1.01
C ALA A 510 -12.87 15.17 -0.20
N LEU A 511 -14.13 15.20 0.28
CA LEU A 511 -14.63 16.27 1.18
C LEU A 511 -13.82 16.36 2.48
N GLY A 512 -13.10 15.30 2.85
CA GLY A 512 -12.21 15.29 4.01
C GLY A 512 -12.91 15.39 5.36
N ILE A 513 -14.15 14.92 5.46
CA ILE A 513 -14.93 14.87 6.71
C ILE A 513 -14.14 14.06 7.75
N ARG A 514 -14.02 14.61 8.94
CA ARG A 514 -13.23 13.98 10.02
C ARG A 514 -13.78 12.57 10.33
N PHE A 515 -12.91 11.59 10.50
CA PHE A 515 -13.21 10.17 10.72
C PHE A 515 -13.85 9.44 9.53
N VAL A 516 -14.14 10.11 8.42
CA VAL A 516 -14.63 9.50 7.19
C VAL A 516 -13.42 9.15 6.30
N GLY A 517 -12.97 7.89 6.40
CA GLY A 517 -11.96 7.31 5.50
C GLY A 517 -12.62 6.66 4.28
N GLU A 518 -11.80 6.07 3.38
CA GLU A 518 -12.28 5.42 2.16
C GLU A 518 -13.38 4.37 2.42
N THR A 519 -13.19 3.51 3.44
CA THR A 519 -14.16 2.45 3.80
C THR A 519 -15.50 3.03 4.24
N VAL A 520 -15.45 4.06 5.10
CA VAL A 520 -16.67 4.74 5.60
C VAL A 520 -17.37 5.48 4.45
N ALA A 521 -16.60 6.15 3.58
CA ALA A 521 -17.14 6.83 2.40
C ALA A 521 -17.86 5.87 1.45
N LYS A 522 -17.31 4.68 1.21
CA LYS A 522 -17.97 3.62 0.41
C LYS A 522 -19.29 3.17 1.05
N LYS A 523 -19.35 3.01 2.36
CA LYS A 523 -20.59 2.63 3.09
C LYS A 523 -21.64 3.73 3.03
N ILE A 524 -21.23 4.99 3.19
CA ILE A 524 -22.11 6.15 3.04
C ILE A 524 -22.68 6.19 1.62
N ALA A 525 -21.84 6.09 0.59
CA ALA A 525 -22.27 6.13 -0.81
C ALA A 525 -23.25 4.99 -1.16
N LYS A 526 -23.11 3.81 -0.52
CA LYS A 526 -24.08 2.72 -0.67
C LYS A 526 -25.42 2.99 0.01
N SER A 527 -25.43 3.76 1.10
CA SER A 527 -26.62 4.01 1.94
C SER A 527 -27.43 5.22 1.54
N PHE A 528 -26.87 6.11 0.73
CA PHE A 528 -27.53 7.34 0.26
C PHE A 528 -27.49 7.41 -1.26
N GLU A 529 -28.58 7.90 -1.87
CA GLU A 529 -28.66 8.05 -3.31
C GLU A 529 -27.79 9.19 -3.84
N ASN A 530 -27.72 10.27 -3.05
CA ASN A 530 -26.98 11.48 -3.41
C ASN A 530 -26.54 12.27 -2.18
N ILE A 531 -25.76 13.32 -2.43
CA ILE A 531 -25.22 14.18 -1.36
C ILE A 531 -26.33 14.97 -0.63
N ASP A 532 -27.44 15.31 -1.28
CA ASP A 532 -28.51 16.08 -0.68
C ASP A 532 -29.25 15.24 0.40
N GLU A 533 -29.44 13.95 0.13
CA GLU A 533 -29.97 12.99 1.10
C GLU A 533 -29.03 12.83 2.30
N LEU A 534 -27.71 12.73 2.06
CA LEU A 534 -26.72 12.66 3.12
C LEU A 534 -26.71 13.92 4.00
N GLN A 535 -26.87 15.10 3.41
CA GLN A 535 -26.95 16.38 4.15
C GLN A 535 -28.17 16.47 5.08
N GLN A 536 -29.26 15.77 4.74
CA GLN A 536 -30.51 15.74 5.48
C GLN A 536 -30.58 14.56 6.47
N ALA A 537 -29.58 13.70 6.51
CA ALA A 537 -29.56 12.54 7.41
C ALA A 537 -29.50 12.97 8.87
N ASP A 538 -30.19 12.21 9.71
CA ASP A 538 -30.13 12.35 11.16
C ASP A 538 -29.14 11.35 11.79
N LEU A 539 -28.94 11.48 13.10
CA LEU A 539 -28.01 10.61 13.85
C LEU A 539 -28.43 9.14 13.78
N GLU A 540 -29.72 8.83 13.86
CA GLU A 540 -30.25 7.47 13.88
C GLU A 540 -29.99 6.77 12.54
N LYS A 541 -30.23 7.44 11.42
CA LYS A 541 -29.98 6.93 10.08
C LYS A 541 -28.49 6.67 9.85
N LEU A 542 -27.62 7.58 10.30
CA LEU A 542 -26.17 7.42 10.16
C LEU A 542 -25.61 6.28 11.02
N VAL A 543 -26.01 6.17 12.27
CA VAL A 543 -25.56 5.09 13.17
C VAL A 543 -26.14 3.72 12.75
N GLY A 544 -27.25 3.71 12.03
CA GLY A 544 -27.83 2.49 11.43
C GLY A 544 -26.97 1.84 10.35
N ILE A 545 -25.99 2.57 9.80
CA ILE A 545 -25.05 2.07 8.80
C ILE A 545 -23.93 1.28 9.50
N ASP A 546 -23.65 0.08 9.01
CA ASP A 546 -22.60 -0.78 9.57
C ASP A 546 -21.23 -0.07 9.65
N GLU A 547 -20.51 -0.23 10.77
CA GLU A 547 -19.24 0.42 11.12
C GLU A 547 -19.31 1.96 11.29
N ILE A 548 -20.46 2.60 11.17
CA ILE A 548 -20.61 4.02 11.50
C ILE A 548 -21.09 4.15 12.94
N GLY A 549 -20.15 4.35 13.86
CA GLY A 549 -20.43 4.65 15.25
C GLY A 549 -20.82 6.11 15.46
N GLU A 550 -21.33 6.42 16.68
CA GLU A 550 -21.80 7.75 17.05
C GLU A 550 -20.79 8.87 16.77
N LYS A 551 -19.50 8.64 17.01
CA LYS A 551 -18.43 9.62 16.77
C LYS A 551 -18.30 10.00 15.28
N ILE A 552 -18.41 9.04 14.38
CA ILE A 552 -18.37 9.28 12.92
C ILE A 552 -19.64 9.99 12.49
N ALA A 553 -20.81 9.54 12.97
CA ALA A 553 -22.10 10.14 12.64
C ALA A 553 -22.16 11.61 13.09
N GLN A 554 -21.74 11.92 14.31
CA GLN A 554 -21.64 13.30 14.79
C GLN A 554 -20.70 14.16 13.95
N SER A 555 -19.57 13.61 13.50
CA SER A 555 -18.64 14.34 12.63
C SER A 555 -19.27 14.70 11.28
N ILE A 556 -20.06 13.80 10.69
CA ILE A 556 -20.81 14.06 9.45
C ILE A 556 -21.85 15.16 9.67
N LEU A 557 -22.63 15.06 10.74
CA LEU A 557 -23.65 16.08 11.09
C LEU A 557 -23.03 17.47 11.31
N LEU A 558 -21.90 17.54 12.03
CA LEU A 558 -21.18 18.79 12.27
C LEU A 558 -20.62 19.38 10.96
N TYR A 559 -20.12 18.54 10.07
CA TYR A 559 -19.63 18.98 8.77
C TYR A 559 -20.72 19.70 7.97
N PHE A 560 -21.91 19.09 7.85
CA PHE A 560 -23.04 19.68 7.12
C PHE A 560 -23.83 20.73 7.90
N ALA A 561 -23.66 20.83 9.22
CA ALA A 561 -24.18 21.97 9.99
C ALA A 561 -23.43 23.27 9.66
N ASN A 562 -22.18 23.20 9.23
CA ASN A 562 -21.39 24.35 8.83
C ASN A 562 -21.84 24.88 7.46
N GLU A 563 -22.25 26.15 7.41
CA GLU A 563 -22.74 26.81 6.20
C GLU A 563 -21.69 26.87 5.09
N SER A 564 -20.42 27.15 5.42
CA SER A 564 -19.32 27.19 4.46
C SER A 564 -19.10 25.83 3.77
N ASN A 565 -19.29 24.71 4.48
CA ASN A 565 -19.16 23.40 3.91
C ASN A 565 -20.35 23.06 2.98
N ARG A 566 -21.57 23.48 3.34
CA ARG A 566 -22.73 23.32 2.44
C ARG A 566 -22.58 24.15 1.16
N GLU A 567 -22.09 25.38 1.29
CA GLU A 567 -21.80 26.22 0.13
C GLU A 567 -20.72 25.59 -0.77
N LEU A 568 -19.65 25.06 -0.15
CA LEU A 568 -18.61 24.34 -0.88
C LEU A 568 -19.18 23.16 -1.69
N VAL A 569 -20.02 22.33 -1.05
CA VAL A 569 -20.68 21.19 -1.71
C VAL A 569 -21.60 21.65 -2.84
N SER A 570 -22.37 22.74 -2.64
CA SER A 570 -23.20 23.34 -3.69
C SER A 570 -22.36 23.75 -4.90
N ARG A 571 -21.22 24.42 -4.68
CA ARG A 571 -20.32 24.84 -5.75
C ARG A 571 -19.68 23.64 -6.49
N LEU A 572 -19.35 22.57 -5.78
CA LEU A 572 -18.86 21.33 -6.39
C LEU A 572 -19.95 20.66 -7.25
N LYS A 573 -21.21 20.70 -6.80
CA LYS A 573 -22.38 20.24 -7.55
C LYS A 573 -22.58 21.06 -8.83
N ASP A 574 -22.50 22.37 -8.74
CA ASP A 574 -22.59 23.30 -9.90
C ASP A 574 -21.43 23.10 -10.88
N ALA A 575 -20.26 22.71 -10.40
CA ALA A 575 -19.12 22.35 -11.23
C ALA A 575 -19.30 21.03 -11.98
N GLY A 576 -20.33 20.24 -11.65
CA GLY A 576 -20.70 19.00 -12.34
C GLY A 576 -19.99 17.75 -11.82
N LEU A 577 -19.61 17.73 -10.53
CA LEU A 577 -19.08 16.50 -9.92
C LEU A 577 -20.17 15.47 -9.71
N GLN A 578 -19.79 14.19 -9.77
CA GLN A 578 -20.68 13.06 -9.51
C GLN A 578 -20.99 12.94 -8.01
N LEU A 579 -22.00 13.67 -7.54
CA LEU A 579 -22.45 13.70 -6.16
C LEU A 579 -23.68 12.79 -5.92
N TYR A 580 -23.77 11.73 -6.69
CA TYR A 580 -24.86 10.76 -6.66
C TYR A 580 -24.37 9.37 -7.08
N ARG A 581 -25.09 8.36 -6.66
CA ARG A 581 -24.87 6.96 -7.01
C ARG A 581 -25.46 6.68 -8.42
N THR A 582 -24.70 6.02 -9.28
CA THR A 582 -25.15 5.65 -10.63
C THR A 582 -25.90 4.33 -10.63
N GLU A 583 -26.61 4.02 -11.72
CA GLU A 583 -27.25 2.71 -11.91
C GLU A 583 -26.22 1.58 -12.02
N GLU A 584 -25.03 1.86 -12.53
CA GLU A 584 -23.92 0.90 -12.58
C GLU A 584 -23.44 0.50 -11.18
N ASP A 585 -23.48 1.41 -10.22
CA ASP A 585 -23.16 1.13 -8.82
C ASP A 585 -24.16 0.16 -8.16
N LEU A 586 -25.35 0.04 -8.74
CA LEU A 586 -26.43 -0.87 -8.32
C LEU A 586 -26.48 -2.16 -9.16
N SER A 587 -25.69 -2.28 -10.21
CA SER A 587 -25.68 -3.47 -11.06
C SER A 587 -25.25 -4.71 -10.26
N GLY A 588 -26.12 -5.73 -10.25
CA GLY A 588 -25.89 -6.97 -9.47
C GLY A 588 -26.48 -6.96 -8.05
N TYR A 589 -27.19 -5.89 -7.65
CA TYR A 589 -27.96 -5.90 -6.40
C TYR A 589 -29.37 -6.46 -6.62
N THR A 590 -29.82 -7.32 -5.69
CA THR A 590 -31.17 -7.88 -5.67
C THR A 590 -31.75 -7.77 -4.26
N ASP A 591 -33.05 -7.96 -4.11
CA ASP A 591 -33.74 -7.95 -2.81
C ASP A 591 -34.07 -9.36 -2.30
N LYS A 592 -33.41 -10.40 -2.83
CA LYS A 592 -33.70 -11.81 -2.49
C LYS A 592 -33.56 -12.13 -1.00
N LEU A 593 -32.71 -11.41 -0.30
CA LEU A 593 -32.47 -11.54 1.14
C LEU A 593 -32.95 -10.32 1.94
N ALA A 594 -33.81 -9.49 1.35
CA ALA A 594 -34.29 -8.27 2.02
C ALA A 594 -34.94 -8.58 3.38
N GLY A 595 -34.54 -7.81 4.41
CA GLY A 595 -35.03 -7.97 5.78
C GLY A 595 -34.45 -9.18 6.54
N GLN A 596 -33.54 -9.97 5.94
CA GLN A 596 -32.94 -11.13 6.60
C GLN A 596 -31.63 -10.75 7.31
N SER A 597 -31.49 -11.21 8.56
CA SER A 597 -30.27 -11.08 9.36
C SER A 597 -29.53 -12.42 9.40
N ILE A 598 -28.33 -12.46 8.82
CA ILE A 598 -27.61 -13.70 8.54
C ILE A 598 -26.28 -13.72 9.30
N VAL A 599 -25.98 -14.81 9.99
CA VAL A 599 -24.68 -15.05 10.65
C VAL A 599 -23.86 -15.99 9.77
N ILE A 600 -22.61 -15.62 9.51
CA ILE A 600 -21.65 -16.46 8.79
C ILE A 600 -20.76 -17.19 9.80
N SER A 601 -20.65 -18.52 9.69
CA SER A 601 -19.84 -19.34 10.61
C SER A 601 -19.29 -20.58 9.93
N GLY A 602 -18.07 -20.98 10.25
CA GLY A 602 -17.42 -22.17 9.69
C GLY A 602 -16.32 -21.80 8.67
N VAL A 603 -15.83 -22.83 8.01
CA VAL A 603 -14.82 -22.79 6.95
C VAL A 603 -15.50 -23.06 5.62
N PHE A 604 -15.28 -22.24 4.61
CA PHE A 604 -15.99 -22.25 3.35
C PHE A 604 -15.12 -22.79 2.21
N THR A 605 -15.76 -23.43 1.22
CA THR A 605 -15.09 -24.04 0.08
C THR A 605 -15.25 -23.23 -1.20
N HIS A 606 -16.44 -22.68 -1.46
CA HIS A 606 -16.75 -21.96 -2.72
C HIS A 606 -16.31 -20.49 -2.67
N HIS A 607 -16.62 -19.81 -1.58
CA HIS A 607 -16.31 -18.39 -1.39
C HIS A 607 -15.67 -18.12 -0.03
N SER A 608 -14.90 -17.04 0.08
CA SER A 608 -14.42 -16.56 1.39
C SER A 608 -15.57 -16.00 2.23
N ARG A 609 -15.34 -15.82 3.54
CA ARG A 609 -16.32 -15.16 4.42
C ARG A 609 -16.66 -13.75 3.96
N ASP A 610 -15.69 -13.01 3.45
CA ASP A 610 -15.91 -11.64 3.00
C ASP A 610 -16.70 -11.62 1.68
N GLU A 611 -16.46 -12.56 0.77
CA GLU A 611 -17.27 -12.73 -0.44
C GLU A 611 -18.72 -13.13 -0.09
N TYR A 612 -18.94 -14.02 0.88
CA TYR A 612 -20.29 -14.34 1.35
C TYR A 612 -20.98 -13.16 2.03
N LYS A 613 -20.25 -12.34 2.79
CA LYS A 613 -20.77 -11.10 3.34
C LYS A 613 -21.22 -10.16 2.22
N GLU A 614 -20.40 -10.00 1.19
CA GLU A 614 -20.72 -9.19 0.02
C GLU A 614 -21.92 -9.73 -0.76
N LEU A 615 -22.01 -11.06 -0.95
CA LEU A 615 -23.17 -11.72 -1.57
C LEU A 615 -24.45 -11.50 -0.78
N ILE A 616 -24.40 -11.58 0.54
CA ILE A 616 -25.55 -11.29 1.42
C ILE A 616 -25.99 -9.83 1.24
N GLU A 617 -25.04 -8.88 1.30
CA GLU A 617 -25.32 -7.45 1.15
C GLU A 617 -25.84 -7.10 -0.27
N LYS A 618 -25.25 -7.70 -1.31
CA LYS A 618 -25.71 -7.54 -2.71
C LYS A 618 -27.15 -8.04 -2.93
N ASN A 619 -27.57 -9.00 -2.14
CA ASN A 619 -28.94 -9.53 -2.22
C ASN A 619 -29.88 -8.92 -1.16
N GLY A 620 -29.54 -7.76 -0.56
CA GLY A 620 -30.40 -7.03 0.36
C GLY A 620 -30.45 -7.57 1.78
N GLY A 621 -29.63 -8.60 2.12
CA GLY A 621 -29.52 -9.17 3.45
C GLY A 621 -28.56 -8.39 4.36
N LYS A 622 -28.68 -8.61 5.66
CA LYS A 622 -27.81 -8.03 6.68
C LYS A 622 -26.90 -9.09 7.30
N ASN A 623 -25.58 -8.94 7.18
CA ASN A 623 -24.66 -9.80 7.92
C ASN A 623 -24.53 -9.31 9.36
N VAL A 624 -24.70 -10.23 10.34
CA VAL A 624 -24.60 -9.93 11.77
C VAL A 624 -23.56 -10.82 12.45
N GLY A 625 -22.77 -10.25 13.36
CA GLY A 625 -21.64 -10.94 13.99
C GLY A 625 -22.01 -11.97 15.04
N SER A 626 -23.23 -11.90 15.61
CA SER A 626 -23.65 -12.75 16.71
C SER A 626 -25.06 -13.30 16.51
N ILE A 627 -25.27 -14.54 16.96
CA ILE A 627 -26.56 -15.23 16.92
C ILE A 627 -27.50 -14.64 17.98
N SER A 628 -28.71 -14.25 17.58
CA SER A 628 -29.77 -13.75 18.44
C SER A 628 -31.14 -14.26 17.95
N ALA A 629 -32.20 -14.03 18.72
CA ALA A 629 -33.57 -14.37 18.29
C ALA A 629 -34.04 -13.66 17.00
N LYS A 630 -33.32 -12.61 16.58
CA LYS A 630 -33.56 -11.86 15.33
C LYS A 630 -32.75 -12.42 14.13
N THR A 631 -31.94 -13.46 14.34
CA THR A 631 -31.17 -14.08 13.26
C THR A 631 -32.10 -14.93 12.39
N SER A 632 -32.17 -14.65 11.10
CA SER A 632 -33.03 -15.35 10.15
C SER A 632 -32.52 -16.76 9.86
N PHE A 633 -31.23 -16.88 9.55
CA PHE A 633 -30.53 -18.16 9.42
C PHE A 633 -29.01 -17.98 9.59
N ILE A 634 -28.30 -19.10 9.67
CA ILE A 634 -26.85 -19.14 9.71
C ILE A 634 -26.35 -19.77 8.42
N LEU A 635 -25.49 -19.05 7.71
CA LEU A 635 -24.69 -19.62 6.62
C LEU A 635 -23.50 -20.35 7.25
N ALA A 636 -23.53 -21.68 7.18
CA ALA A 636 -22.54 -22.54 7.80
C ALA A 636 -21.66 -23.20 6.75
N GLY A 637 -20.34 -22.99 6.87
CA GLY A 637 -19.34 -23.85 6.26
C GLY A 637 -18.95 -25.01 7.17
N ASP A 638 -17.94 -25.76 6.77
CA ASP A 638 -17.36 -26.83 7.58
C ASP A 638 -16.82 -26.32 8.93
N ASN A 639 -16.77 -27.18 9.93
CA ASN A 639 -16.22 -26.87 11.24
C ASN A 639 -16.85 -25.64 11.95
N MET A 640 -18.16 -25.46 11.81
CA MET A 640 -18.87 -24.45 12.59
C MET A 640 -18.63 -24.66 14.08
N GLY A 641 -18.19 -23.60 14.78
CA GLY A 641 -17.85 -23.71 16.20
C GLY A 641 -18.99 -24.25 17.07
N PRO A 642 -18.71 -25.21 18.01
CA PRO A 642 -19.73 -25.92 18.77
C PRO A 642 -20.64 -25.01 19.59
N ALA A 643 -20.11 -23.92 20.15
CA ALA A 643 -20.89 -22.93 20.90
C ALA A 643 -21.96 -22.22 20.05
N LYS A 644 -21.63 -21.92 18.77
CA LYS A 644 -22.57 -21.30 17.83
C LYS A 644 -23.63 -22.32 17.38
N LEU A 645 -23.23 -23.56 17.13
CA LEU A 645 -24.13 -24.64 16.76
C LEU A 645 -25.16 -24.90 17.87
N GLU A 646 -24.71 -24.99 19.12
CA GLU A 646 -25.57 -25.17 20.28
C GLU A 646 -26.55 -23.99 20.46
N LYS A 647 -26.07 -22.78 20.32
CA LYS A 647 -26.88 -21.56 20.40
C LYS A 647 -27.94 -21.50 19.29
N ALA A 648 -27.57 -21.90 18.07
CA ALA A 648 -28.51 -21.97 16.95
C ALA A 648 -29.62 -22.97 17.21
N LYS A 649 -29.28 -24.19 17.68
CA LYS A 649 -30.24 -25.24 18.06
C LYS A 649 -31.18 -24.77 19.17
N LYS A 650 -30.66 -24.13 20.22
CA LYS A 650 -31.42 -23.60 21.34
C LYS A 650 -32.45 -22.55 20.92
N LEU A 651 -32.11 -21.73 19.93
CA LEU A 651 -32.97 -20.64 19.41
C LEU A 651 -33.82 -21.07 18.20
N GLY A 652 -33.70 -22.33 17.72
CA GLY A 652 -34.45 -22.85 16.58
C GLY A 652 -34.10 -22.18 15.25
N ILE A 653 -32.88 -21.66 15.11
CA ILE A 653 -32.43 -20.92 13.91
C ILE A 653 -31.99 -21.92 12.84
N THR A 654 -32.49 -21.72 11.62
CA THR A 654 -32.14 -22.53 10.45
C THR A 654 -30.63 -22.39 10.13
N ILE A 655 -29.98 -23.49 9.78
CA ILE A 655 -28.59 -23.52 9.34
C ILE A 655 -28.61 -23.97 7.88
N LEU A 656 -28.04 -23.15 6.99
CA LEU A 656 -27.90 -23.41 5.54
C LEU A 656 -26.45 -23.67 5.23
N GLY A 657 -26.17 -24.67 4.41
CA GLY A 657 -24.86 -24.89 3.81
C GLY A 657 -24.57 -23.94 2.63
N GLU A 658 -23.35 -23.98 2.12
CA GLU A 658 -22.92 -23.13 0.99
C GLU A 658 -23.79 -23.33 -0.25
N ASP A 659 -24.02 -24.56 -0.66
CA ASP A 659 -24.82 -24.89 -1.84
C ASP A 659 -26.29 -24.45 -1.71
N GLU A 660 -26.86 -24.58 -0.51
CA GLU A 660 -28.23 -24.15 -0.24
C GLU A 660 -28.36 -22.63 -0.29
N PHE A 661 -27.38 -21.94 0.27
CA PHE A 661 -27.31 -20.47 0.22
C PHE A 661 -27.14 -19.96 -1.19
N LEU A 662 -26.22 -20.53 -1.98
CA LEU A 662 -25.99 -20.13 -3.37
C LEU A 662 -27.24 -20.36 -4.25
N LYS A 663 -27.98 -21.44 -4.01
CA LYS A 663 -29.29 -21.66 -4.66
C LYS A 663 -30.34 -20.63 -4.24
N LEU A 664 -30.30 -20.13 -3.01
CA LEU A 664 -31.26 -19.14 -2.51
C LEU A 664 -31.06 -17.78 -3.18
N ILE A 665 -29.81 -17.43 -3.55
CA ILE A 665 -29.46 -16.16 -4.18
C ILE A 665 -29.30 -16.23 -5.70
N SER A 666 -29.34 -17.42 -6.29
CA SER A 666 -29.32 -17.65 -7.78
C SER A 666 -30.61 -17.23 -8.53
#